data_43aba015ea0730a21e82b9de13521b2b
#
_entry.id   43aba015ea0730a21e82b9de13521b2b
#
_cell.length_a   1.000
_cell.length_b   1.000
_cell.length_c   1.000
_cell.angle_alpha   90.00
_cell.angle_beta   90.00
_cell.angle_gamma   90.00
#
_symmetry.space_group_name_H-M   'P 1'
#
loop_
_entity.id
_entity.type
_entity.pdbx_description
1 polymer ?
#
loop_
_entity_poly.entity_id
_entity_poly.type
_entity_poly.pdbx_seq_one_letter_code
_entity_poly.pdbx_strand_id
1 'polypeptide(L)'
;MEKRVVITIAVLTILFNIFFFLHIGNSTVSSFLTDKITVSFKIHKETAHVNSKNEILKKVQDFFEENNIEIAQYNFLTRDKIDIYSTNKDNYKELLFIPNFIFNRDIKVHDFDELLDVGFKNLLYVDTDNQDIIKSLSEKLKDDCKVHYVKSALESNNFSFNHFFRYGNNNSFPVFAFFIFVCILLIFFYYSVNRKKYFIYKLWGHSDAWIYYILNKPLFISLLSTAIFSNLVIAITVYKNILSRIMLEVFFNMLILNIVSVLLIFILSIPLFKLFCVVTNTGRKKGLIKIIGMSYVARVLLFLLIIFSYEQFFDKNVELREKLENLSVWEDTKNLYNIYEAYSPYYVDNLPAEDVLNYKMLKVYKELSDLDKVFIIKTINFEHLKLEKPSRKKQNEIECVYKLDVKNQEDLYSPYGKSIVVDKNYLKKHTIKSLEGENVIELIDNSADVLNVLVPEKFKDYEASIENSYKEWFYFQKVEVTNMYKEAEGKSKVVKNIEDLKVNIIYIGNNQNIFTYNSHSGDGFNFIEDTIISVYTENVDNSFLASCFGDYIFMESKDEYSALKEISAITQKYNVIELNNVGSVYDERGEEIKDIEADINNLILNTVVMYLFLLMFMLVIIYAYYKSSFSTITIKSLYGYGFWQIYKRFILGNLFINLAILLLVGFIYKKISLFKNYI
;
A
#
# COMPACT_ATOMS: atom_id res chain seq x y z
N MET A 1 24.88 35.11 21.35
CA MET A 1 25.25 33.71 21.04
C MET A 1 24.21 32.74 21.54
N GLU A 2 23.87 32.81 22.81
CA GLU A 2 22.79 32.08 23.44
C GLU A 2 21.49 32.18 22.64
N LYS A 3 21.08 33.41 22.27
CA LYS A 3 19.89 33.66 21.43
C LYS A 3 19.93 32.92 20.08
N ARG A 4 21.11 32.80 19.47
CA ARG A 4 21.22 32.11 18.15
C ARG A 4 20.95 30.59 18.27
N VAL A 5 21.46 29.95 19.32
CA VAL A 5 21.17 28.50 19.53
C VAL A 5 19.68 28.28 19.79
N VAL A 6 19.08 29.15 20.60
CA VAL A 6 17.63 29.11 20.86
C VAL A 6 16.83 29.24 19.56
N ILE A 7 17.20 30.25 18.73
CA ILE A 7 16.55 30.43 17.41
C ILE A 7 16.74 29.22 16.50
N THR A 8 17.94 28.63 16.49
CA THR A 8 18.21 27.44 15.69
C THR A 8 17.33 26.25 16.11
N ILE A 9 17.18 26.02 17.41
CA ILE A 9 16.31 24.99 17.96
C ILE A 9 14.84 25.29 17.60
N ALA A 10 14.42 26.55 17.67
CA ALA A 10 13.06 26.94 17.28
C ALA A 10 12.77 26.67 15.80
N VAL A 11 13.68 27.01 14.90
CA VAL A 11 13.53 26.73 13.45
C VAL A 11 13.46 25.22 13.20
N LEU A 12 14.30 24.42 13.89
CA LEU A 12 14.22 22.96 13.80
C LEU A 12 12.88 22.40 14.26
N THR A 13 12.33 22.94 15.34
CA THR A 13 11.03 22.50 15.86
C THR A 13 9.91 22.85 14.88
N ILE A 14 9.99 23.97 14.19
CA ILE A 14 9.02 24.32 13.13
C ILE A 14 9.10 23.32 11.97
N LEU A 15 10.31 23.05 11.48
CA LEU A 15 10.51 22.08 10.38
C LEU A 15 10.03 20.67 10.77
N PHE A 16 10.33 20.26 12.00
CA PHE A 16 9.85 19.01 12.57
C PHE A 16 8.32 18.95 12.60
N ASN A 17 7.66 20.01 13.04
CA ASN A 17 6.20 20.06 13.09
C ASN A 17 5.55 20.05 11.71
N ILE A 18 6.11 20.74 10.72
CA ILE A 18 5.59 20.69 9.34
C ILE A 18 5.68 19.27 8.79
N PHE A 19 6.83 18.61 8.98
CA PHE A 19 7.02 17.24 8.49
C PHE A 19 6.03 16.26 9.13
N PHE A 20 5.99 16.24 10.47
CA PHE A 20 5.11 15.30 11.17
C PHE A 20 3.63 15.64 11.03
N PHE A 21 3.28 16.89 10.80
CA PHE A 21 1.91 17.27 10.47
C PHE A 21 1.41 16.60 9.19
N LEU A 22 2.21 16.62 8.12
CA LEU A 22 1.86 15.92 6.87
C LEU A 22 1.75 14.40 7.08
N HIS A 23 2.66 13.83 7.85
CA HIS A 23 2.67 12.40 8.12
C HIS A 23 1.47 11.96 8.99
N ILE A 24 1.23 12.64 10.12
CA ILE A 24 0.11 12.33 11.03
C ILE A 24 -1.23 12.66 10.37
N GLY A 25 -1.31 13.76 9.60
CA GLY A 25 -2.52 14.12 8.87
C GLY A 25 -2.98 13.01 7.94
N ASN A 26 -2.08 12.50 7.12
CA ASN A 26 -2.36 11.35 6.24
C ASN A 26 -2.79 10.10 7.04
N SER A 27 -2.07 9.78 8.10
CA SER A 27 -2.38 8.62 8.95
C SER A 27 -3.77 8.76 9.57
N THR A 28 -4.10 9.91 10.15
CA THR A 28 -5.41 10.12 10.82
C THR A 28 -6.57 10.07 9.84
N VAL A 29 -6.43 10.65 8.65
CA VAL A 29 -7.48 10.58 7.61
C VAL A 29 -7.69 9.15 7.15
N SER A 30 -6.61 8.41 6.94
CA SER A 30 -6.72 6.99 6.56
C SER A 30 -7.40 6.18 7.66
N SER A 31 -6.99 6.34 8.92
CA SER A 31 -7.63 5.68 10.07
C SER A 31 -9.11 6.03 10.19
N PHE A 32 -9.48 7.28 9.99
CA PHE A 32 -10.89 7.70 10.03
C PHE A 32 -11.78 6.93 9.05
N LEU A 33 -11.24 6.56 7.87
CA LEU A 33 -11.95 5.76 6.89
C LEU A 33 -11.94 4.26 7.22
N THR A 34 -10.85 3.74 7.80
CA THR A 34 -10.62 2.30 7.96
C THR A 34 -10.90 1.74 9.36
N ASP A 35 -10.87 2.59 10.42
CA ASP A 35 -11.04 2.15 11.81
C ASP A 35 -12.53 2.00 12.20
N LYS A 36 -13.30 1.31 11.35
CA LYS A 36 -14.70 1.01 11.58
C LYS A 36 -14.92 -0.50 11.57
N ILE A 37 -15.94 -0.96 12.29
CA ILE A 37 -16.33 -2.37 12.17
C ILE A 37 -16.90 -2.59 10.79
N THR A 38 -16.34 -3.54 10.07
CA THR A 38 -16.85 -3.95 8.76
C THR A 38 -17.89 -5.04 8.97
N VAL A 39 -19.12 -4.79 8.53
CA VAL A 39 -20.25 -5.71 8.63
C VAL A 39 -20.63 -6.17 7.25
N SER A 40 -20.60 -7.50 7.03
CA SER A 40 -21.04 -8.11 5.78
C SER A 40 -22.32 -8.90 5.98
N PHE A 41 -23.21 -8.83 5.00
CA PHE A 41 -24.54 -9.42 5.04
C PHE A 41 -24.64 -10.54 4.02
N LYS A 42 -25.04 -11.72 4.49
CA LYS A 42 -25.35 -12.85 3.66
C LYS A 42 -26.85 -13.11 3.71
N ILE A 43 -27.54 -12.75 2.62
CA ILE A 43 -29.00 -12.87 2.49
C ILE A 43 -29.39 -14.34 2.30
N HIS A 44 -30.43 -14.84 2.97
CA HIS A 44 -30.91 -16.21 2.81
C HIS A 44 -31.62 -16.41 1.46
N LYS A 45 -31.56 -17.63 0.92
CA LYS A 45 -32.12 -17.96 -0.41
C LYS A 45 -33.61 -17.72 -0.54
N GLU A 46 -34.38 -17.91 0.52
CA GLU A 46 -35.84 -17.79 0.51
C GLU A 46 -36.32 -16.34 0.41
N THR A 47 -35.48 -15.40 0.84
CA THR A 47 -35.77 -13.94 0.85
C THR A 47 -35.10 -13.18 -0.28
N ALA A 48 -34.47 -13.84 -1.23
CA ALA A 48 -33.60 -13.22 -2.23
C ALA A 48 -34.32 -12.54 -3.41
N HIS A 49 -35.54 -12.02 -3.25
CA HIS A 49 -36.18 -11.16 -4.23
C HIS A 49 -35.61 -9.72 -4.18
N VAL A 50 -35.70 -8.99 -5.30
CA VAL A 50 -35.16 -7.60 -5.42
C VAL A 50 -35.71 -6.69 -4.33
N ASN A 51 -36.98 -6.82 -4.02
CA ASN A 51 -37.60 -6.07 -2.93
C ASN A 51 -37.02 -6.40 -1.57
N SER A 52 -36.46 -7.62 -1.38
CA SER A 52 -35.91 -8.03 -0.10
C SER A 52 -34.54 -7.42 0.20
N LYS A 53 -33.68 -7.14 -0.81
CA LYS A 53 -32.43 -6.41 -0.57
C LYS A 53 -32.69 -5.00 -0.06
N ASN A 54 -33.62 -4.30 -0.69
CA ASN A 54 -34.02 -2.96 -0.30
C ASN A 54 -34.70 -2.96 1.07
N GLU A 55 -35.52 -3.99 1.37
CA GLU A 55 -36.14 -4.18 2.67
C GLU A 55 -35.08 -4.50 3.76
N ILE A 56 -34.09 -5.34 3.46
CA ILE A 56 -32.99 -5.63 4.39
C ILE A 56 -32.15 -4.38 4.63
N LEU A 57 -31.78 -3.64 3.57
CA LEU A 57 -31.05 -2.39 3.70
C LEU A 57 -31.81 -1.40 4.59
N LYS A 58 -33.11 -1.28 4.39
CA LYS A 58 -33.96 -0.42 5.21
C LYS A 58 -34.05 -0.88 6.68
N LYS A 59 -34.23 -2.20 6.91
CA LYS A 59 -34.21 -2.77 8.26
C LYS A 59 -32.86 -2.52 8.97
N VAL A 60 -31.76 -2.60 8.23
CA VAL A 60 -30.42 -2.33 8.75
C VAL A 60 -30.27 -0.84 9.08
N GLN A 61 -30.71 0.03 8.18
CA GLN A 61 -30.69 1.48 8.39
C GLN A 61 -31.54 1.85 9.61
N ASP A 62 -32.80 1.42 9.69
CA ASP A 62 -33.70 1.67 10.81
C ASP A 62 -33.09 1.19 12.15
N PHE A 63 -32.47 0.00 12.14
CA PHE A 63 -31.83 -0.55 13.34
C PHE A 63 -30.67 0.33 13.84
N PHE A 64 -29.78 0.78 12.95
CA PHE A 64 -28.66 1.61 13.34
C PHE A 64 -29.07 3.03 13.70
N GLU A 65 -30.12 3.58 13.06
CA GLU A 65 -30.72 4.87 13.42
C GLU A 65 -31.37 4.81 14.82
N GLU A 66 -32.13 3.73 15.15
CA GLU A 66 -32.67 3.50 16.48
C GLU A 66 -31.59 3.46 17.59
N ASN A 67 -30.39 3.00 17.26
CA ASN A 67 -29.26 2.92 18.19
C ASN A 67 -28.33 4.14 18.11
N ASN A 68 -28.65 5.17 17.32
CA ASN A 68 -27.82 6.35 17.06
C ASN A 68 -26.40 5.98 16.58
N ILE A 69 -26.28 4.97 15.74
CA ILE A 69 -25.01 4.50 15.17
C ILE A 69 -24.96 4.87 13.70
N GLU A 70 -23.84 5.43 13.30
CA GLU A 70 -23.60 5.77 11.91
C GLU A 70 -23.13 4.56 11.12
N ILE A 71 -23.70 4.44 9.91
CA ILE A 71 -23.28 3.45 8.93
C ILE A 71 -22.93 4.13 7.61
N ALA A 72 -21.96 3.56 6.91
CA ALA A 72 -21.53 4.03 5.61
C ALA A 72 -21.14 2.88 4.68
N GLN A 73 -21.35 3.10 3.37
CA GLN A 73 -20.75 2.29 2.32
C GLN A 73 -19.79 3.14 1.51
N TYR A 74 -18.57 2.62 1.27
CA TYR A 74 -17.58 3.28 0.46
C TYR A 74 -17.53 2.64 -0.93
N ASN A 75 -17.70 3.47 -1.95
CA ASN A 75 -17.53 3.09 -3.33
C ASN A 75 -16.26 3.74 -3.86
N PHE A 76 -15.20 2.95 -4.03
CA PHE A 76 -13.96 3.39 -4.65
C PHE A 76 -14.17 3.40 -6.16
N LEU A 77 -14.53 4.55 -6.75
CA LEU A 77 -14.72 4.70 -8.18
C LEU A 77 -13.40 4.65 -8.94
N THR A 78 -12.41 5.30 -8.37
CA THR A 78 -11.00 5.23 -8.76
C THR A 78 -10.19 5.42 -7.49
N ARG A 79 -8.90 5.14 -7.53
CA ARG A 79 -8.05 5.40 -6.37
C ARG A 79 -8.16 6.82 -5.81
N ASP A 80 -8.38 7.80 -6.69
CA ASP A 80 -8.46 9.23 -6.33
C ASP A 80 -9.89 9.68 -6.07
N LYS A 81 -10.91 8.83 -6.29
CA LYS A 81 -12.30 9.18 -6.13
C LYS A 81 -13.02 8.16 -5.27
N ILE A 82 -13.59 8.63 -4.18
CA ILE A 82 -14.38 7.83 -3.26
C ILE A 82 -15.77 8.47 -3.14
N ASP A 83 -16.79 7.72 -3.45
CA ASP A 83 -18.17 8.09 -3.12
C ASP A 83 -18.54 7.41 -1.79
N ILE A 84 -18.91 8.21 -0.81
CA ILE A 84 -19.31 7.77 0.54
C ILE A 84 -20.79 7.95 0.69
N TYR A 85 -21.50 6.85 0.92
CA TYR A 85 -22.94 6.84 1.21
C TYR A 85 -23.10 6.64 2.71
N SER A 86 -23.62 7.64 3.43
CA SER A 86 -23.71 7.62 4.89
C SER A 86 -25.05 8.10 5.42
N THR A 87 -25.49 7.50 6.54
CA THR A 87 -26.64 7.98 7.33
C THR A 87 -26.37 9.33 7.99
N ASN A 88 -25.09 9.72 8.14
CA ASN A 88 -24.71 11.03 8.67
C ASN A 88 -23.65 11.70 7.76
N LYS A 89 -24.14 12.43 6.75
CA LYS A 89 -23.28 13.18 5.83
C LYS A 89 -22.37 14.19 6.52
N ASP A 90 -22.80 14.77 7.64
CA ASP A 90 -22.08 15.88 8.27
C ASP A 90 -20.73 15.44 8.82
N ASN A 91 -20.60 14.21 9.27
CA ASN A 91 -19.35 13.66 9.74
C ASN A 91 -18.29 13.52 8.62
N TYR A 92 -18.72 13.23 7.39
CA TYR A 92 -17.82 13.08 6.24
C TYR A 92 -17.57 14.37 5.49
N LYS A 93 -18.41 15.40 5.67
CA LYS A 93 -18.19 16.73 5.06
C LYS A 93 -16.84 17.33 5.49
N GLU A 94 -16.32 16.94 6.64
CA GLU A 94 -15.00 17.35 7.11
C GLU A 94 -13.89 16.91 6.16
N LEU A 95 -14.02 15.75 5.54
CA LEU A 95 -13.05 15.21 4.57
C LEU A 95 -12.95 16.08 3.32
N LEU A 96 -14.03 16.77 2.92
CA LEU A 96 -14.07 17.66 1.76
C LEU A 96 -13.20 18.91 1.92
N PHE A 97 -12.82 19.25 3.16
CA PHE A 97 -11.98 20.40 3.48
C PHE A 97 -10.52 20.06 3.66
N ILE A 98 -10.16 18.77 3.59
CA ILE A 98 -8.77 18.32 3.71
C ILE A 98 -8.03 18.66 2.42
N PRO A 99 -6.90 19.39 2.49
CA PRO A 99 -6.14 19.73 1.29
C PRO A 99 -5.59 18.50 0.58
N ASN A 100 -5.61 18.51 -0.75
CA ASN A 100 -5.13 17.41 -1.58
C ASN A 100 -3.65 17.04 -1.33
N PHE A 101 -2.82 17.97 -0.84
CA PHE A 101 -1.43 17.64 -0.50
C PHE A 101 -1.27 16.81 0.78
N ILE A 102 -2.34 16.68 1.60
CA ILE A 102 -2.39 15.78 2.75
C ILE A 102 -3.02 14.46 2.34
N PHE A 103 -4.14 14.51 1.61
CA PHE A 103 -4.89 13.33 1.22
C PHE A 103 -5.33 13.49 -0.24
N ASN A 104 -4.63 12.83 -1.14
CA ASN A 104 -4.81 12.99 -2.57
C ASN A 104 -6.00 12.15 -3.06
N ARG A 105 -7.21 12.47 -2.59
CA ARG A 105 -8.45 11.81 -3.04
C ARG A 105 -9.59 12.81 -3.18
N ASP A 106 -10.35 12.66 -4.26
CA ASP A 106 -11.60 13.39 -4.47
C ASP A 106 -12.72 12.59 -3.79
N ILE A 107 -13.30 13.18 -2.74
CA ILE A 107 -14.35 12.54 -1.95
C ILE A 107 -15.68 13.21 -2.24
N LYS A 108 -16.68 12.41 -2.56
CA LYS A 108 -18.08 12.86 -2.61
C LYS A 108 -18.88 12.16 -1.54
N VAL A 109 -19.79 12.87 -0.92
CA VAL A 109 -20.65 12.36 0.15
C VAL A 109 -22.10 12.42 -0.26
N HIS A 110 -22.75 11.27 -0.22
CA HIS A 110 -24.12 11.03 -0.63
C HIS A 110 -25.01 10.62 0.54
N ASP A 111 -26.33 10.73 0.40
CA ASP A 111 -27.27 10.15 1.35
C ASP A 111 -27.26 8.64 1.27
N PHE A 112 -27.44 7.99 2.42
CA PHE A 112 -27.48 6.53 2.47
C PHE A 112 -28.61 5.96 1.61
N ASP A 113 -29.73 6.66 1.52
CA ASP A 113 -30.88 6.27 0.70
C ASP A 113 -30.55 6.19 -0.80
N GLU A 114 -29.57 6.94 -1.29
CA GLU A 114 -29.12 6.86 -2.68
C GLU A 114 -28.50 5.49 -3.03
N LEU A 115 -28.16 4.66 -2.03
CA LEU A 115 -27.73 3.27 -2.24
C LEU A 115 -28.80 2.38 -2.88
N LEU A 116 -30.08 2.73 -2.73
CA LEU A 116 -31.17 2.01 -3.39
C LEU A 116 -31.07 2.09 -4.92
N ASP A 117 -30.55 3.20 -5.43
CA ASP A 117 -30.35 3.43 -6.86
C ASP A 117 -29.00 2.93 -7.38
N VAL A 118 -27.96 3.04 -6.56
CA VAL A 118 -26.57 2.69 -6.93
C VAL A 118 -26.27 1.20 -6.73
N GLY A 119 -26.87 0.59 -5.73
CA GLY A 119 -26.67 -0.80 -5.37
C GLY A 119 -25.94 -1.01 -4.04
N PHE A 120 -26.48 -1.92 -3.25
CA PHE A 120 -25.93 -2.32 -1.97
C PHE A 120 -24.89 -3.42 -2.15
N LYS A 121 -23.64 -3.15 -1.70
CA LYS A 121 -22.49 -4.08 -1.79
C LYS A 121 -22.48 -5.19 -0.74
N ASN A 122 -23.55 -5.34 0.05
CA ASN A 122 -23.60 -6.26 1.19
C ASN A 122 -22.49 -6.05 2.23
N LEU A 123 -21.82 -4.92 2.20
CA LEU A 123 -20.72 -4.53 3.08
C LEU A 123 -20.94 -3.12 3.59
N LEU A 124 -20.99 -2.95 4.91
CA LEU A 124 -21.12 -1.66 5.57
C LEU A 124 -19.99 -1.43 6.56
N TYR A 125 -19.60 -0.19 6.67
CA TYR A 125 -18.72 0.31 7.71
C TYR A 125 -19.56 0.92 8.82
N VAL A 126 -19.42 0.41 10.03
CA VAL A 126 -20.24 0.76 11.21
C VAL A 126 -19.37 1.47 12.22
N ASP A 127 -19.75 2.71 12.58
CA ASP A 127 -19.02 3.53 13.58
C ASP A 127 -19.43 3.14 15.00
N THR A 128 -18.97 1.99 15.46
CA THR A 128 -19.20 1.52 16.84
C THR A 128 -18.08 0.63 17.33
N ASP A 129 -17.77 0.70 18.60
CA ASP A 129 -16.85 -0.23 19.29
C ASP A 129 -17.62 -1.36 20.00
N ASN A 130 -18.95 -1.29 20.05
CA ASN A 130 -19.78 -2.22 20.78
C ASN A 130 -20.21 -3.41 19.90
N GLN A 131 -19.54 -4.55 20.10
CA GLN A 131 -19.85 -5.79 19.38
C GLN A 131 -21.24 -6.37 19.75
N ASP A 132 -21.79 -6.06 20.92
CA ASP A 132 -23.08 -6.62 21.33
C ASP A 132 -24.23 -6.03 20.50
N ILE A 133 -24.07 -4.82 19.95
CA ILE A 133 -25.02 -4.22 19.02
C ILE A 133 -25.02 -4.99 17.69
N ILE A 134 -23.84 -5.37 17.20
CA ILE A 134 -23.76 -6.17 15.98
C ILE A 134 -24.36 -7.56 16.17
N LYS A 135 -24.19 -8.16 17.35
CA LYS A 135 -24.85 -9.44 17.69
C LYS A 135 -26.37 -9.29 17.74
N SER A 136 -26.89 -8.21 18.33
CA SER A 136 -28.34 -7.94 18.35
C SER A 136 -28.90 -7.70 16.96
N LEU A 137 -28.15 -7.03 16.07
CA LEU A 137 -28.49 -6.94 14.66
C LEU A 137 -28.55 -8.32 14.00
N SER A 138 -27.56 -9.18 14.27
CA SER A 138 -27.54 -10.56 13.74
C SER A 138 -28.74 -11.38 14.21
N GLU A 139 -29.19 -11.18 15.44
CA GLU A 139 -30.41 -11.83 15.95
C GLU A 139 -31.68 -11.29 15.32
N LYS A 140 -31.77 -9.95 15.15
CA LYS A 140 -32.92 -9.27 14.52
C LYS A 140 -33.09 -9.68 13.04
N LEU A 141 -31.99 -9.91 12.33
CA LEU A 141 -31.99 -10.25 10.91
C LEU A 141 -31.81 -11.76 10.62
N LYS A 142 -31.86 -12.60 11.65
CA LYS A 142 -31.57 -14.04 11.55
C LYS A 142 -32.37 -14.75 10.48
N ASP A 143 -33.63 -14.36 10.28
CA ASP A 143 -34.54 -14.97 9.31
C ASP A 143 -34.31 -14.43 7.87
N ASP A 144 -33.77 -13.23 7.73
CA ASP A 144 -33.52 -12.57 6.45
C ASP A 144 -32.10 -12.79 5.93
N CYS A 145 -31.10 -12.69 6.83
CA CYS A 145 -29.69 -12.80 6.45
C CYS A 145 -28.81 -13.22 7.62
N LYS A 146 -27.64 -13.78 7.30
CA LYS A 146 -26.58 -14.02 8.26
C LYS A 146 -25.63 -12.83 8.27
N VAL A 147 -25.38 -12.25 9.44
CA VAL A 147 -24.50 -11.11 9.61
C VAL A 147 -23.14 -11.61 10.06
N HIS A 148 -22.11 -11.26 9.31
CA HIS A 148 -20.71 -11.45 9.68
C HIS A 148 -20.07 -10.09 9.93
N TYR A 149 -19.23 -9.99 10.94
CA TYR A 149 -18.47 -8.77 11.17
C TYR A 149 -17.01 -9.08 11.39
N VAL A 150 -16.19 -8.20 10.86
CA VAL A 150 -14.74 -8.21 11.09
C VAL A 150 -14.41 -6.86 11.71
N LYS A 151 -13.84 -6.90 12.90
CA LYS A 151 -13.24 -5.72 13.48
C LYS A 151 -11.95 -5.46 12.70
N SER A 152 -11.68 -4.22 12.29
CA SER A 152 -10.48 -3.94 11.53
C SER A 152 -9.25 -4.48 12.29
N ALA A 153 -8.27 -5.02 11.56
CA ALA A 153 -7.06 -5.62 12.14
C ALA A 153 -6.18 -4.60 12.91
N LEU A 154 -6.56 -3.34 12.92
CA LEU A 154 -5.98 -2.28 13.74
C LEU A 154 -6.52 -2.29 15.19
N GLU A 155 -7.05 -3.44 15.62
CA GLU A 155 -7.42 -3.69 17.01
C GLU A 155 -6.26 -3.55 17.98
N SER A 156 -5.88 -2.35 18.23
CA SER A 156 -5.42 -2.03 19.57
C SER A 156 -5.81 -0.59 19.88
N ASN A 157 -6.90 -0.43 20.65
CA ASN A 157 -7.10 0.73 21.50
C ASN A 157 -5.91 0.92 22.47
N ASN A 158 -4.84 0.17 22.29
CA ASN A 158 -3.57 0.40 22.94
C ASN A 158 -2.85 1.45 22.11
N PHE A 159 -2.72 2.66 22.68
CA PHE A 159 -1.82 3.69 22.23
C PHE A 159 -0.48 3.06 21.80
N SER A 160 -0.35 2.78 20.52
CA SER A 160 0.86 2.19 19.97
C SER A 160 1.75 3.31 19.47
N PHE A 161 2.91 3.47 20.09
CA PHE A 161 3.92 4.44 19.65
C PHE A 161 4.30 4.25 18.16
N ASN A 162 4.15 3.04 17.64
CA ASN A 162 4.35 2.74 16.22
C ASN A 162 3.36 3.46 15.30
N HIS A 163 2.14 3.74 15.75
CA HIS A 163 1.13 4.44 14.95
C HIS A 163 1.58 5.84 14.51
N PHE A 164 2.39 6.54 15.34
CA PHE A 164 2.92 7.86 15.00
C PHE A 164 4.00 7.84 13.91
N PHE A 165 4.64 6.71 13.68
CA PHE A 165 5.81 6.62 12.80
C PHE A 165 5.61 5.76 11.57
N ARG A 166 4.57 4.93 11.54
CA ARG A 166 4.26 4.07 10.40
C ARG A 166 2.98 4.52 9.73
N TYR A 167 3.08 4.74 8.43
CA TYR A 167 1.95 4.93 7.54
C TYR A 167 2.20 4.09 6.29
N GLY A 168 1.42 3.04 6.08
CA GLY A 168 1.70 2.04 5.05
C GLY A 168 3.09 1.42 5.23
N ASN A 169 3.91 1.44 4.19
CA ASN A 169 5.30 0.95 4.21
C ASN A 169 6.30 1.97 4.76
N ASN A 170 5.87 3.20 5.05
CA ASN A 170 6.75 4.29 5.45
C ASN A 170 6.98 4.34 6.95
N ASN A 171 8.24 4.54 7.34
CA ASN A 171 8.65 4.67 8.72
C ASN A 171 9.38 6.01 8.93
N SER A 172 8.75 6.94 9.64
CA SER A 172 9.31 8.26 9.97
C SER A 172 10.11 8.28 11.29
N PHE A 173 10.22 7.14 12.00
CA PHE A 173 11.00 7.04 13.23
C PHE A 173 12.46 7.50 13.09
N PRO A 174 13.20 7.22 12.00
CA PRO A 174 14.57 7.72 11.83
C PRO A 174 14.64 9.26 11.84
N VAL A 175 13.67 9.95 11.25
CA VAL A 175 13.60 11.42 11.24
C VAL A 175 13.35 11.96 12.64
N PHE A 176 12.46 11.33 13.41
CA PHE A 176 12.21 11.64 14.81
C PHE A 176 13.47 11.47 15.68
N ALA A 177 14.07 10.29 15.63
CA ALA A 177 15.28 9.99 16.40
C ALA A 177 16.41 10.96 16.07
N PHE A 178 16.53 11.32 14.80
CA PHE A 178 17.51 12.28 14.34
C PHE A 178 17.25 13.70 14.84
N PHE A 179 16.00 14.16 14.83
CA PHE A 179 15.63 15.45 15.42
C PHE A 179 16.04 15.54 16.89
N ILE A 180 15.74 14.50 17.69
CA ILE A 180 16.12 14.43 19.09
C ILE A 180 17.66 14.53 19.24
N PHE A 181 18.39 13.77 18.42
CA PHE A 181 19.84 13.76 18.44
C PHE A 181 20.46 15.15 18.12
N VAL A 182 19.90 15.85 17.12
CA VAL A 182 20.33 17.22 16.77
C VAL A 182 20.09 18.19 17.93
N CYS A 183 18.91 18.13 18.53
CA CYS A 183 18.60 18.96 19.70
C CYS A 183 19.55 18.74 20.85
N ILE A 184 19.92 17.47 21.13
CA ILE A 184 20.90 17.09 22.16
C ILE A 184 22.28 17.70 21.87
N LEU A 185 22.75 17.64 20.63
CA LEU A 185 24.02 18.26 20.24
C LEU A 185 24.00 19.79 20.38
N LEU A 186 22.92 20.43 20.00
CA LEU A 186 22.75 21.87 20.16
C LEU A 186 22.71 22.28 21.63
N ILE A 187 22.11 21.49 22.50
CA ILE A 187 22.08 21.70 23.96
C ILE A 187 23.49 21.55 24.53
N PHE A 188 24.24 20.53 24.14
CA PHE A 188 25.63 20.38 24.57
C PHE A 188 26.51 21.56 24.12
N PHE A 189 26.27 22.04 22.89
CA PHE A 189 26.91 23.24 22.40
C PHE A 189 26.53 24.48 23.22
N TYR A 190 25.24 24.62 23.56
CA TYR A 190 24.74 25.69 24.39
C TYR A 190 25.43 25.71 25.78
N TYR A 191 25.62 24.54 26.41
CA TYR A 191 26.37 24.46 27.67
C TYR A 191 27.79 24.94 27.52
N SER A 192 28.46 24.53 26.44
CA SER A 192 29.84 24.94 26.19
C SER A 192 30.00 26.46 26.02
N VAL A 193 28.98 27.11 25.43
CA VAL A 193 28.91 28.57 25.28
C VAL A 193 28.69 29.26 26.64
N ASN A 194 27.83 28.68 27.48
CA ASN A 194 27.44 29.23 28.78
C ASN A 194 28.37 28.81 29.93
N ARG A 195 29.53 28.21 29.60
CA ARG A 195 30.50 27.74 30.59
C ARG A 195 30.92 28.84 31.61
N LYS A 196 31.10 30.10 31.20
CA LYS A 196 31.41 31.21 32.12
C LYS A 196 30.32 31.45 33.15
N LYS A 197 29.02 31.37 32.70
CA LYS A 197 27.89 31.50 33.62
C LYS A 197 27.86 30.37 34.62
N TYR A 198 28.13 29.13 34.15
CA TYR A 198 28.24 27.94 35.02
C TYR A 198 29.25 28.15 36.14
N PHE A 199 30.47 28.62 35.81
CA PHE A 199 31.49 28.86 36.84
C PHE A 199 31.12 30.01 37.79
N ILE A 200 30.51 31.09 37.32
CA ILE A 200 30.07 32.19 38.19
C ILE A 200 29.03 31.67 39.21
N TYR A 201 28.03 30.93 38.74
CA TYR A 201 27.02 30.35 39.63
C TYR A 201 27.61 29.33 40.62
N LYS A 202 28.62 28.54 40.16
CA LYS A 202 29.33 27.60 41.04
C LYS A 202 30.15 28.33 42.10
N LEU A 203 30.80 29.41 41.77
CA LEU A 203 31.52 30.27 42.73
C LEU A 203 30.56 30.91 43.74
N TRP A 204 29.34 31.17 43.35
CA TRP A 204 28.28 31.68 44.27
C TRP A 204 27.66 30.60 45.15
N GLY A 205 28.14 29.38 45.05
CA GLY A 205 27.71 28.27 45.89
C GLY A 205 26.43 27.56 45.45
N HIS A 206 25.93 27.83 44.22
CA HIS A 206 24.73 27.18 43.73
C HIS A 206 24.99 25.70 43.38
N SER A 207 23.99 24.84 43.66
CA SER A 207 24.02 23.43 43.34
C SER A 207 23.97 23.19 41.83
N ASP A 208 24.56 22.04 41.35
CA ASP A 208 24.55 21.69 39.92
C ASP A 208 23.13 21.53 39.38
N ALA A 209 22.19 21.06 40.20
CA ALA A 209 20.77 20.94 39.84
C ALA A 209 20.12 22.31 39.58
N TRP A 210 20.41 23.30 40.44
CA TRP A 210 19.90 24.65 40.27
C TRP A 210 20.51 25.33 39.02
N ILE A 211 21.81 25.15 38.78
CA ILE A 211 22.49 25.68 37.60
C ILE A 211 21.91 25.03 36.33
N TYR A 212 21.67 23.71 36.35
CA TYR A 212 21.01 23.02 35.27
C TYR A 212 19.65 23.62 34.94
N TYR A 213 18.80 23.84 35.96
CA TYR A 213 17.47 24.44 35.77
C TYR A 213 17.56 25.84 35.15
N ILE A 214 18.39 26.73 35.68
CA ILE A 214 18.54 28.11 35.19
C ILE A 214 19.05 28.16 33.75
N LEU A 215 20.01 27.31 33.40
CA LEU A 215 20.57 27.28 32.05
C LEU A 215 19.57 26.70 31.05
N ASN A 216 18.79 25.71 31.41
CA ASN A 216 17.89 25.03 30.50
C ASN A 216 16.51 25.69 30.38
N LYS A 217 16.06 26.42 31.41
CA LYS A 217 14.76 27.10 31.41
C LYS A 217 14.45 27.84 30.10
N PRO A 218 15.33 28.72 29.56
CA PRO A 218 15.03 29.43 28.31
C PRO A 218 14.96 28.51 27.07
N LEU A 219 15.71 27.41 27.05
CA LEU A 219 15.67 26.42 25.97
C LEU A 219 14.34 25.67 25.94
N PHE A 220 13.91 25.16 27.10
CA PHE A 220 12.67 24.39 27.18
C PHE A 220 11.43 25.28 27.00
N ILE A 221 11.43 26.51 27.50
CA ILE A 221 10.36 27.46 27.21
C ILE A 221 10.29 27.75 25.71
N SER A 222 11.44 27.94 25.04
CA SER A 222 11.48 28.18 23.60
C SER A 222 11.00 26.96 22.83
N LEU A 223 11.46 25.75 23.14
CA LEU A 223 11.02 24.51 22.51
C LEU A 223 9.50 24.36 22.61
N LEU A 224 8.97 24.49 23.83
CA LEU A 224 7.56 24.24 24.10
C LEU A 224 6.66 25.33 23.46
N SER A 225 7.05 26.62 23.59
CA SER A 225 6.31 27.72 22.97
C SER A 225 6.33 27.64 21.45
N THR A 226 7.47 27.28 20.84
CA THR A 226 7.59 27.14 19.38
C THR A 226 6.78 25.95 18.89
N ALA A 227 6.79 24.83 19.61
CA ALA A 227 6.02 23.66 19.26
C ALA A 227 4.51 23.93 19.28
N ILE A 228 4.01 24.56 20.33
CA ILE A 228 2.59 24.93 20.46
C ILE A 228 2.21 25.98 19.40
N PHE A 229 3.03 27.02 19.24
CA PHE A 229 2.76 28.09 18.27
C PHE A 229 2.75 27.58 16.85
N SER A 230 3.73 26.76 16.46
CA SER A 230 3.80 26.20 15.11
C SER A 230 2.61 25.26 14.82
N ASN A 231 2.18 24.45 15.80
CA ASN A 231 0.99 23.62 15.65
C ASN A 231 -0.27 24.45 15.46
N LEU A 232 -0.44 25.54 16.23
CA LEU A 232 -1.57 26.45 16.09
C LEU A 232 -1.57 27.15 14.72
N VAL A 233 -0.41 27.62 14.26
CA VAL A 233 -0.28 28.26 12.95
C VAL A 233 -0.63 27.27 11.83
N ILE A 234 -0.09 26.05 11.87
CA ILE A 234 -0.40 25.01 10.89
C ILE A 234 -1.92 24.71 10.91
N ALA A 235 -2.49 24.55 12.10
CA ALA A 235 -3.92 24.31 12.25
C ALA A 235 -4.77 25.41 11.60
N ILE A 236 -4.47 26.68 11.87
CA ILE A 236 -5.23 27.82 11.34
C ILE A 236 -5.03 27.99 9.83
N THR A 237 -3.82 27.74 9.32
CA THR A 237 -3.51 27.99 7.90
C THR A 237 -3.97 26.87 6.98
N VAL A 238 -3.95 25.64 7.46
CA VAL A 238 -4.26 24.46 6.63
C VAL A 238 -5.74 24.12 6.67
N TYR A 239 -6.37 24.22 7.84
CA TYR A 239 -7.77 23.84 7.99
C TYR A 239 -8.65 25.09 8.09
N LYS A 240 -9.62 25.19 7.19
CA LYS A 240 -10.63 26.25 7.19
C LYS A 240 -11.60 26.12 8.38
N ASN A 241 -11.76 24.90 8.91
CA ASN A 241 -12.62 24.61 10.06
C ASN A 241 -11.82 23.91 11.19
N ILE A 242 -11.38 24.71 12.18
CA ILE A 242 -10.54 24.23 13.29
C ILE A 242 -11.31 23.30 14.25
N LEU A 243 -12.63 23.33 14.22
CA LEU A 243 -13.48 22.55 15.10
C LEU A 243 -13.84 21.17 14.56
N SER A 244 -13.30 20.77 13.40
CA SER A 244 -13.54 19.42 12.87
C SER A 244 -12.93 18.35 13.79
N ARG A 245 -13.60 17.20 13.92
CA ARG A 245 -13.13 16.06 14.74
C ARG A 245 -11.75 15.58 14.30
N ILE A 246 -11.57 15.40 12.99
CA ILE A 246 -10.30 14.96 12.40
C ILE A 246 -9.18 15.95 12.71
N MET A 247 -9.47 17.24 12.57
CA MET A 247 -8.50 18.30 12.85
C MET A 247 -8.07 18.32 14.32
N LEU A 248 -9.03 18.20 15.24
CA LEU A 248 -8.72 18.12 16.66
C LEU A 248 -7.85 16.90 16.97
N GLU A 249 -8.12 15.77 16.37
CA GLU A 249 -7.33 14.56 16.55
C GLU A 249 -5.88 14.74 16.04
N VAL A 250 -5.69 15.26 14.83
CA VAL A 250 -4.35 15.60 14.30
C VAL A 250 -3.63 16.57 15.23
N PHE A 251 -4.32 17.61 15.70
CA PHE A 251 -3.76 18.59 16.62
C PHE A 251 -3.32 17.97 17.94
N PHE A 252 -4.15 17.12 18.56
CA PHE A 252 -3.82 16.43 19.81
C PHE A 252 -2.67 15.43 19.62
N ASN A 253 -2.66 14.67 18.54
CA ASN A 253 -1.57 13.74 18.21
C ASN A 253 -0.23 14.47 18.03
N MET A 254 -0.24 15.61 17.33
CA MET A 254 0.93 16.46 17.18
C MET A 254 1.39 17.03 18.53
N LEU A 255 0.45 17.45 19.38
CA LEU A 255 0.76 17.97 20.70
C LEU A 255 1.39 16.89 21.61
N ILE A 256 0.87 15.68 21.58
CA ILE A 256 1.43 14.53 22.29
C ILE A 256 2.86 14.24 21.80
N LEU A 257 3.09 14.18 20.48
CA LEU A 257 4.40 13.95 19.90
C LEU A 257 5.41 15.01 20.34
N ASN A 258 5.00 16.28 20.37
CA ASN A 258 5.84 17.38 20.83
C ASN A 258 6.16 17.28 22.33
N ILE A 259 5.19 16.95 23.18
CA ILE A 259 5.41 16.75 24.62
C ILE A 259 6.41 15.60 24.84
N VAL A 260 6.22 14.48 24.15
CA VAL A 260 7.13 13.32 24.20
C VAL A 260 8.54 13.73 23.75
N SER A 261 8.65 14.50 22.66
CA SER A 261 9.93 14.99 22.16
C SER A 261 10.65 15.87 23.18
N VAL A 262 9.95 16.83 23.78
CA VAL A 262 10.50 17.75 24.80
C VAL A 262 10.93 16.97 26.05
N LEU A 263 10.12 15.99 26.51
CA LEU A 263 10.46 15.13 27.65
C LEU A 263 11.70 14.28 27.39
N LEU A 264 11.81 13.69 26.20
CA LEU A 264 13.00 12.91 25.81
C LEU A 264 14.26 13.79 25.77
N ILE A 265 14.16 14.97 25.16
CA ILE A 265 15.27 15.93 25.13
C ILE A 265 15.66 16.36 26.56
N PHE A 266 14.67 16.60 27.45
CA PHE A 266 14.93 16.92 28.84
C PHE A 266 15.67 15.79 29.55
N ILE A 267 15.17 14.55 29.50
CA ILE A 267 15.78 13.38 30.14
C ILE A 267 17.22 13.18 29.65
N LEU A 268 17.44 13.23 28.33
CA LEU A 268 18.76 13.00 27.72
C LEU A 268 19.72 14.20 27.96
N SER A 269 19.22 15.40 28.24
CA SER A 269 20.07 16.55 28.55
C SER A 269 20.71 16.47 29.95
N ILE A 270 20.14 15.68 30.89
CA ILE A 270 20.68 15.53 32.24
C ILE A 270 22.06 14.87 32.26
N PRO A 271 22.28 13.67 31.66
CA PRO A 271 23.60 13.07 31.61
C PRO A 271 24.59 13.92 30.81
N LEU A 272 24.13 14.63 29.77
CA LEU A 272 24.96 15.57 29.02
C LEU A 272 25.45 16.73 29.88
N PHE A 273 24.61 17.27 30.74
CA PHE A 273 25.01 18.31 31.68
C PHE A 273 26.04 17.80 32.69
N LYS A 274 25.87 16.56 33.21
CA LYS A 274 26.88 15.92 34.06
C LYS A 274 28.23 15.74 33.35
N LEU A 275 28.21 15.27 32.10
CA LEU A 275 29.40 15.18 31.26
C LEU A 275 30.05 16.55 31.03
N PHE A 276 29.23 17.57 30.79
CA PHE A 276 29.68 18.94 30.66
C PHE A 276 30.40 19.41 31.95
N CYS A 277 29.86 19.18 33.12
CA CYS A 277 30.49 19.53 34.43
C CYS A 277 31.86 18.87 34.60
N VAL A 278 32.01 17.61 34.17
CA VAL A 278 33.31 16.90 34.20
C VAL A 278 34.30 17.48 33.18
N VAL A 279 33.85 17.78 31.97
CA VAL A 279 34.69 18.30 30.87
C VAL A 279 35.11 19.76 31.11
N THR A 280 34.36 20.53 31.90
CA THR A 280 34.72 21.93 32.20
C THR A 280 36.03 22.06 32.92
N ASN A 281 36.49 21.03 33.66
CA ASN A 281 37.80 21.02 34.30
C ASN A 281 38.98 20.95 33.31
N THR A 282 38.75 20.62 32.03
CA THR A 282 39.81 20.34 31.02
C THR A 282 40.13 21.47 30.05
N GLY A 283 39.58 22.68 30.22
CA GLY A 283 39.85 23.85 29.39
C GLY A 283 38.89 24.07 28.20
N ARG A 284 38.64 25.35 27.86
CA ARG A 284 37.64 25.80 26.85
C ARG A 284 37.87 25.23 25.45
N LYS A 285 39.15 25.15 25.04
CA LYS A 285 39.55 24.73 23.70
C LYS A 285 39.22 23.24 23.47
N LYS A 286 39.50 22.37 24.50
CA LYS A 286 39.24 20.93 24.45
C LYS A 286 37.75 20.60 24.40
N GLY A 287 36.88 21.39 25.06
CA GLY A 287 35.42 21.18 25.00
C GLY A 287 34.83 21.44 23.59
N LEU A 288 35.23 22.50 22.93
CA LEU A 288 34.79 22.81 21.57
C LEU A 288 35.30 21.81 20.53
N ILE A 289 36.51 21.29 20.69
CA ILE A 289 37.07 20.23 19.84
C ILE A 289 36.19 18.96 19.92
N LYS A 290 35.76 18.57 21.15
CA LYS A 290 34.86 17.43 21.31
C LYS A 290 33.50 17.60 20.61
N ILE A 291 32.92 18.81 20.64
CA ILE A 291 31.68 19.12 19.90
C ILE A 291 31.89 18.97 18.40
N ILE A 292 33.00 19.48 17.89
CA ILE A 292 33.37 19.32 16.48
C ILE A 292 33.45 17.82 16.13
N GLY A 293 34.13 17.02 16.97
CA GLY A 293 34.23 15.56 16.78
C GLY A 293 32.87 14.86 16.77
N MET A 294 31.99 15.16 17.75
CA MET A 294 30.63 14.60 17.79
C MET A 294 29.79 15.04 16.56
N SER A 295 29.95 16.28 16.11
CA SER A 295 29.27 16.76 14.91
C SER A 295 29.73 16.05 13.64
N TYR A 296 30.99 15.61 13.56
CA TYR A 296 31.47 14.79 12.45
C TYR A 296 30.89 13.37 12.49
N VAL A 297 30.79 12.76 13.68
CA VAL A 297 30.12 11.44 13.83
C VAL A 297 28.67 11.52 13.39
N ALA A 298 27.96 12.56 13.81
CA ALA A 298 26.59 12.80 13.39
C ALA A 298 26.45 12.94 11.86
N ARG A 299 27.41 13.62 11.21
CA ARG A 299 27.45 13.72 9.76
C ARG A 299 27.63 12.37 9.07
N VAL A 300 28.48 11.51 9.60
CA VAL A 300 28.68 10.16 9.05
C VAL A 300 27.38 9.40 9.08
N LEU A 301 26.67 9.41 10.21
CA LEU A 301 25.38 8.75 10.35
C LEU A 301 24.33 9.32 9.39
N LEU A 302 24.28 10.64 9.22
CA LEU A 302 23.39 11.30 8.25
C LEU A 302 23.69 10.87 6.81
N PHE A 303 24.96 10.87 6.43
CA PHE A 303 25.32 10.46 5.08
C PHE A 303 24.94 9.00 4.82
N LEU A 304 25.09 8.12 5.81
CA LEU A 304 24.62 6.73 5.70
C LEU A 304 23.11 6.66 5.49
N LEU A 305 22.33 7.43 6.26
CA LEU A 305 20.89 7.48 6.11
C LEU A 305 20.45 8.08 4.76
N ILE A 306 21.12 9.14 4.30
CA ILE A 306 20.84 9.76 3.00
C ILE A 306 21.11 8.77 1.85
N ILE A 307 22.23 8.03 1.91
CA ILE A 307 22.56 7.05 0.87
C ILE A 307 21.57 5.90 0.87
N PHE A 308 21.18 5.40 2.05
CA PHE A 308 20.16 4.38 2.15
C PHE A 308 18.79 4.85 1.61
N SER A 309 18.41 6.09 1.92
CA SER A 309 17.18 6.71 1.36
C SER A 309 17.28 6.88 -0.16
N TYR A 310 18.47 7.25 -0.67
CA TYR A 310 18.71 7.38 -2.11
C TYR A 310 18.67 6.03 -2.85
N GLU A 311 19.17 4.96 -2.22
CA GLU A 311 19.06 3.60 -2.75
C GLU A 311 17.60 3.19 -2.91
N GLN A 312 16.80 3.37 -1.85
CA GLN A 312 15.37 3.07 -1.90
C GLN A 312 14.65 3.92 -2.96
N PHE A 313 15.00 5.21 -3.05
CA PHE A 313 14.46 6.10 -4.07
C PHE A 313 14.80 5.62 -5.50
N PHE A 314 16.04 5.18 -5.73
CA PHE A 314 16.44 4.66 -7.04
C PHE A 314 15.70 3.37 -7.39
N ASP A 315 15.61 2.42 -6.44
CA ASP A 315 14.89 1.16 -6.63
C ASP A 315 13.41 1.40 -6.95
N LYS A 316 12.76 2.32 -6.20
CA LYS A 316 11.35 2.68 -6.44
C LYS A 316 11.13 3.42 -7.76
N ASN A 317 12.08 4.23 -8.22
CA ASN A 317 11.98 4.88 -9.53
C ASN A 317 12.16 3.89 -10.69
N VAL A 318 13.02 2.88 -10.53
CA VAL A 318 13.14 1.79 -11.52
C VAL A 318 11.83 1.01 -11.60
N GLU A 319 11.28 0.61 -10.45
CA GLU A 319 9.99 -0.07 -10.35
C GLU A 319 8.85 0.77 -10.98
N LEU A 320 8.82 2.07 -10.70
CA LEU A 320 7.83 2.99 -11.29
C LEU A 320 7.99 3.07 -12.81
N ARG A 321 9.22 3.19 -13.29
CA ARG A 321 9.49 3.29 -14.73
C ARG A 321 9.07 2.02 -15.47
N GLU A 322 9.41 0.85 -14.93
CA GLU A 322 8.99 -0.44 -15.49
C GLU A 322 7.47 -0.53 -15.59
N LYS A 323 6.76 -0.08 -14.54
CA LYS A 323 5.29 -0.06 -14.53
C LYS A 323 4.68 0.99 -15.47
N LEU A 324 5.31 2.14 -15.65
CA LEU A 324 4.85 3.20 -16.55
C LEU A 324 5.12 2.89 -18.03
N GLU A 325 6.21 2.19 -18.36
CA GLU A 325 6.51 1.79 -19.76
C GLU A 325 5.39 0.92 -20.36
N ASN A 326 4.64 0.21 -19.51
CA ASN A 326 3.51 -0.63 -19.89
C ASN A 326 2.16 0.06 -19.84
N LEU A 327 2.08 1.27 -19.33
CA LEU A 327 0.82 1.94 -19.09
C LEU A 327 -0.02 2.10 -20.37
N SER A 328 0.65 2.19 -21.55
CA SER A 328 -0.03 2.28 -22.84
C SER A 328 -0.88 1.03 -23.16
N VAL A 329 -0.43 -0.16 -22.75
CA VAL A 329 -1.19 -1.40 -22.93
C VAL A 329 -2.37 -1.45 -21.95
N TRP A 330 -2.16 -0.94 -20.74
CA TRP A 330 -3.23 -0.85 -19.73
C TRP A 330 -4.25 0.24 -20.04
N GLU A 331 -3.94 1.22 -20.91
CA GLU A 331 -4.93 2.23 -21.33
C GLU A 331 -6.15 1.62 -22.01
N ASP A 332 -5.97 0.50 -22.71
CA ASP A 332 -7.06 -0.23 -23.35
C ASP A 332 -7.98 -0.94 -22.34
N THR A 333 -7.57 -1.04 -21.08
CA THR A 333 -8.36 -1.67 -20.00
C THR A 333 -9.24 -0.68 -19.23
N LYS A 334 -9.25 0.63 -19.56
CA LYS A 334 -9.99 1.67 -18.84
C LYS A 334 -11.51 1.40 -18.74
N ASN A 335 -12.05 0.68 -19.71
CA ASN A 335 -13.46 0.32 -19.77
C ASN A 335 -13.71 -1.14 -19.39
N LEU A 336 -12.73 -1.81 -18.78
CA LEU A 336 -12.83 -3.19 -18.34
C LEU A 336 -12.98 -3.29 -16.82
N TYR A 337 -13.87 -4.15 -16.39
CA TYR A 337 -14.23 -4.37 -15.00
C TYR A 337 -14.25 -5.84 -14.69
N ASN A 338 -13.64 -6.22 -13.56
CA ASN A 338 -13.77 -7.56 -12.99
C ASN A 338 -15.10 -7.66 -12.24
N ILE A 339 -15.71 -8.83 -12.28
CA ILE A 339 -16.93 -9.12 -11.55
C ILE A 339 -16.56 -9.97 -10.35
N TYR A 340 -16.63 -9.39 -9.16
CA TYR A 340 -16.24 -10.07 -7.93
C TYR A 340 -17.39 -10.86 -7.31
N GLU A 341 -17.04 -12.04 -6.83
CA GLU A 341 -17.93 -12.86 -6.02
C GLU A 341 -17.74 -12.52 -4.53
N ALA A 342 -18.85 -12.26 -3.84
CA ALA A 342 -18.83 -12.14 -2.39
C ALA A 342 -18.61 -13.53 -1.76
N TYR A 343 -17.50 -13.70 -1.06
CA TYR A 343 -17.22 -14.93 -0.32
C TYR A 343 -18.36 -15.26 0.66
N SER A 344 -18.85 -16.48 0.58
CA SER A 344 -19.93 -16.95 1.43
C SER A 344 -19.59 -18.30 2.07
N PRO A 345 -19.37 -18.34 3.40
CA PRO A 345 -19.11 -19.59 4.12
C PRO A 345 -20.24 -20.64 4.01
N TYR A 346 -21.42 -20.22 3.54
CA TYR A 346 -22.57 -21.14 3.38
C TYR A 346 -22.31 -22.23 2.33
N TYR A 347 -21.50 -21.93 1.31
CA TYR A 347 -21.19 -22.89 0.25
C TYR A 347 -20.00 -23.77 0.62
N VAL A 348 -19.23 -23.40 1.64
CA VAL A 348 -18.18 -24.26 2.18
C VAL A 348 -18.85 -25.48 2.81
N ASP A 349 -18.45 -26.67 2.38
CA ASP A 349 -19.03 -27.97 2.80
C ASP A 349 -20.50 -28.20 2.41
N ASN A 350 -21.08 -27.37 1.49
CA ASN A 350 -22.45 -27.52 1.02
C ASN A 350 -22.50 -27.64 -0.52
N LEU A 351 -21.95 -28.73 -1.04
CA LEU A 351 -21.85 -28.99 -2.48
C LEU A 351 -23.19 -28.88 -3.24
N PRO A 352 -24.35 -29.35 -2.73
CA PRO A 352 -25.61 -29.16 -3.42
C PRO A 352 -26.03 -27.69 -3.61
N ALA A 353 -25.74 -26.86 -2.61
CA ALA A 353 -26.03 -25.44 -2.70
C ALA A 353 -25.07 -24.73 -3.64
N GLU A 354 -23.82 -25.13 -3.64
CA GLU A 354 -22.76 -24.63 -4.54
C GLU A 354 -23.09 -24.98 -6.00
N ASP A 355 -23.52 -26.19 -6.32
CA ASP A 355 -23.90 -26.59 -7.68
C ASP A 355 -25.05 -25.71 -8.22
N VAL A 356 -26.06 -25.44 -7.39
CA VAL A 356 -27.15 -24.52 -7.75
C VAL A 356 -26.64 -23.11 -8.02
N LEU A 357 -25.68 -22.60 -7.24
CA LEU A 357 -25.06 -21.31 -7.45
C LEU A 357 -24.25 -21.30 -8.75
N ASN A 358 -23.40 -22.29 -8.96
CA ASN A 358 -22.58 -22.43 -10.17
C ASN A 358 -23.42 -22.43 -11.44
N TYR A 359 -24.55 -23.15 -11.42
CA TYR A 359 -25.51 -23.14 -12.54
C TYR A 359 -26.14 -21.77 -12.78
N LYS A 360 -26.45 -21.01 -11.73
CA LYS A 360 -26.99 -19.65 -11.87
C LYS A 360 -25.92 -18.68 -12.38
N MET A 361 -24.68 -18.81 -11.91
CA MET A 361 -23.54 -18.02 -12.40
C MET A 361 -23.29 -18.26 -13.88
N LEU A 362 -23.41 -19.52 -14.35
CA LEU A 362 -23.38 -19.83 -15.76
C LEU A 362 -24.45 -19.07 -16.56
N LYS A 363 -25.67 -18.94 -16.04
CA LYS A 363 -26.72 -18.18 -16.71
C LYS A 363 -26.41 -16.69 -16.80
N VAL A 364 -25.85 -16.12 -15.75
CA VAL A 364 -25.39 -14.72 -15.74
C VAL A 364 -24.29 -14.52 -16.80
N TYR A 365 -23.29 -15.39 -16.79
CA TYR A 365 -22.21 -15.33 -17.78
C TYR A 365 -22.72 -15.47 -19.21
N LYS A 366 -23.62 -16.43 -19.51
CA LYS A 366 -24.20 -16.63 -20.84
C LYS A 366 -24.89 -15.37 -21.36
N GLU A 367 -25.74 -14.76 -20.55
CA GLU A 367 -26.46 -13.54 -20.97
C GLU A 367 -25.49 -12.39 -21.26
N LEU A 368 -24.43 -12.23 -20.48
CA LEU A 368 -23.38 -11.24 -20.73
C LEU A 368 -22.52 -11.59 -21.96
N SER A 369 -22.21 -12.87 -22.13
CA SER A 369 -21.40 -13.39 -23.24
C SER A 369 -22.13 -13.26 -24.58
N ASP A 370 -23.45 -13.57 -24.62
CA ASP A 370 -24.29 -13.41 -25.81
C ASP A 370 -24.41 -11.96 -26.27
N LEU A 371 -24.22 -11.02 -25.37
CA LEU A 371 -24.15 -9.57 -25.64
C LEU A 371 -22.75 -9.09 -26.03
N ASP A 372 -21.77 -10.00 -26.17
CA ASP A 372 -20.34 -9.72 -26.37
C ASP A 372 -19.73 -8.75 -25.33
N LYS A 373 -20.31 -8.71 -24.11
CA LYS A 373 -19.88 -7.79 -23.06
C LYS A 373 -18.81 -8.34 -22.13
N VAL A 374 -18.61 -9.66 -22.10
CA VAL A 374 -17.64 -10.31 -21.25
C VAL A 374 -16.74 -11.25 -22.03
N PHE A 375 -15.52 -11.42 -21.52
CA PHE A 375 -14.61 -12.46 -21.99
C PHE A 375 -13.86 -13.07 -20.80
N ILE A 376 -13.35 -14.29 -21.01
CA ILE A 376 -12.52 -15.01 -20.03
C ILE A 376 -11.09 -15.08 -20.50
N ILE A 377 -10.18 -14.79 -19.58
CA ILE A 377 -8.77 -15.18 -19.66
C ILE A 377 -8.28 -15.59 -18.28
N LYS A 378 -8.06 -16.90 -18.07
CA LYS A 378 -7.60 -17.47 -16.79
C LYS A 378 -6.11 -17.75 -16.86
N THR A 379 -5.34 -16.96 -16.12
CA THR A 379 -3.87 -16.95 -16.14
C THR A 379 -3.24 -17.44 -14.82
N ILE A 380 -3.98 -18.19 -14.03
CA ILE A 380 -3.60 -18.63 -12.68
C ILE A 380 -2.21 -19.28 -12.61
N ASN A 381 -1.82 -20.01 -13.66
CA ASN A 381 -0.52 -20.70 -13.72
C ASN A 381 0.67 -19.72 -13.82
N PHE A 382 0.41 -18.48 -14.19
CA PHE A 382 1.42 -17.44 -14.38
C PHE A 382 1.37 -16.37 -13.30
N GLU A 383 0.57 -16.56 -12.27
CA GLU A 383 0.53 -15.64 -11.16
C GLU A 383 1.82 -15.71 -10.33
N HIS A 384 2.35 -14.53 -9.97
CA HIS A 384 3.51 -14.42 -9.10
C HIS A 384 3.13 -14.83 -7.67
N LEU A 385 3.82 -15.83 -7.12
CA LEU A 385 3.78 -16.06 -5.70
C LEU A 385 4.38 -14.82 -5.02
N LYS A 386 3.72 -14.28 -3.99
CA LYS A 386 4.29 -13.29 -3.08
C LYS A 386 5.42 -13.93 -2.26
N LEU A 387 6.50 -14.28 -2.92
CA LEU A 387 7.74 -14.64 -2.24
C LEU A 387 8.38 -13.35 -1.75
N GLU A 388 8.81 -13.34 -0.49
CA GLU A 388 9.62 -12.28 0.09
C GLU A 388 10.74 -11.89 -0.88
N LYS A 389 10.75 -10.62 -1.27
CA LYS A 389 11.66 -9.88 -2.15
C LYS A 389 12.72 -10.71 -2.89
N PRO A 390 12.61 -10.91 -4.20
CA PRO A 390 13.67 -11.55 -4.98
C PRO A 390 14.95 -10.73 -4.89
N SER A 391 16.09 -11.42 -4.68
CA SER A 391 17.40 -10.79 -4.70
C SER A 391 17.67 -10.16 -6.07
N ARG A 392 18.28 -8.97 -6.11
CA ARG A 392 18.56 -8.15 -7.32
C ARG A 392 19.17 -8.89 -8.54
N LYS A 393 19.77 -10.06 -8.34
CA LYS A 393 20.35 -10.88 -9.42
C LYS A 393 19.32 -11.67 -10.24
N LYS A 394 18.09 -11.83 -9.71
CA LYS A 394 17.01 -12.56 -10.39
C LYS A 394 15.97 -11.65 -11.07
N GLN A 395 16.16 -10.34 -11.05
CA GLN A 395 15.22 -9.37 -11.66
C GLN A 395 15.19 -9.42 -13.20
N ASN A 396 16.21 -9.96 -13.86
CA ASN A 396 16.22 -10.14 -15.31
C ASN A 396 15.77 -11.53 -15.78
N GLU A 397 15.57 -12.44 -14.85
CA GLU A 397 14.92 -13.73 -15.04
C GLU A 397 13.81 -13.80 -13.99
N ILE A 398 12.67 -13.21 -14.27
CA ILE A 398 11.43 -13.55 -13.57
C ILE A 398 11.15 -14.98 -14.04
N GLU A 399 11.69 -15.96 -13.32
CA GLU A 399 11.11 -17.27 -13.32
C GLU A 399 9.66 -17.05 -12.89
N CYS A 400 8.72 -17.12 -13.83
CA CYS A 400 7.33 -17.33 -13.50
C CYS A 400 7.32 -18.61 -12.68
N VAL A 401 7.29 -18.44 -11.35
CA VAL A 401 7.12 -19.57 -10.45
C VAL A 401 5.67 -19.93 -10.61
N TYR A 402 5.41 -20.95 -11.44
CA TYR A 402 4.08 -21.50 -11.58
C TYR A 402 3.56 -21.84 -10.19
N LYS A 403 2.33 -21.43 -9.91
CA LYS A 403 1.65 -21.70 -8.63
C LYS A 403 1.53 -23.20 -8.32
N LEU A 404 1.78 -24.03 -9.32
CA LEU A 404 1.72 -25.49 -9.28
C LEU A 404 3.10 -26.09 -9.48
N ASP A 405 3.37 -27.09 -8.66
CA ASP A 405 4.62 -27.86 -8.59
C ASP A 405 4.83 -28.67 -9.87
N VAL A 406 5.45 -28.07 -10.88
CA VAL A 406 5.84 -28.77 -12.12
C VAL A 406 7.01 -29.68 -11.79
N LYS A 407 6.74 -30.99 -11.66
CA LYS A 407 7.75 -31.99 -11.23
C LYS A 407 8.61 -32.49 -12.39
N ASN A 408 8.07 -32.50 -13.60
CA ASN A 408 8.70 -33.08 -14.80
C ASN A 408 8.58 -32.12 -15.99
N GLN A 409 9.43 -32.30 -17.01
CA GLN A 409 9.36 -31.49 -18.22
C GLN A 409 8.05 -31.74 -19.01
N GLU A 410 7.44 -32.91 -18.89
CA GLU A 410 6.14 -33.23 -19.49
C GLU A 410 4.99 -32.46 -18.81
N ASP A 411 5.05 -32.24 -17.51
CA ASP A 411 4.07 -31.44 -16.77
C ASP A 411 4.07 -29.98 -17.21
N LEU A 412 5.19 -29.49 -17.77
CA LEU A 412 5.31 -28.12 -18.24
C LEU A 412 4.29 -27.80 -19.36
N TYR A 413 3.92 -28.77 -20.16
CA TYR A 413 2.98 -28.63 -21.27
C TYR A 413 1.57 -29.15 -20.94
N SER A 414 1.31 -29.47 -19.70
CA SER A 414 0.01 -29.86 -19.18
C SER A 414 -0.89 -28.65 -18.85
N PRO A 415 -2.20 -28.85 -18.58
CA PRO A 415 -3.08 -27.80 -18.11
C PRO A 415 -2.60 -27.08 -16.84
N TYR A 416 -1.72 -27.70 -16.05
CA TYR A 416 -1.13 -27.16 -14.82
C TYR A 416 0.22 -26.46 -15.05
N GLY A 417 0.76 -26.53 -16.25
CA GLY A 417 2.03 -25.92 -16.67
C GLY A 417 1.86 -24.60 -17.41
N LYS A 418 2.52 -24.48 -18.57
CA LYS A 418 2.44 -23.30 -19.46
C LYS A 418 1.09 -23.23 -20.17
N SER A 419 0.02 -23.06 -19.43
CA SER A 419 -1.34 -23.10 -19.93
C SER A 419 -2.18 -21.95 -19.41
N ILE A 420 -3.05 -21.43 -20.28
CA ILE A 420 -4.11 -20.49 -19.94
C ILE A 420 -5.44 -21.00 -20.49
N VAL A 421 -6.55 -20.47 -19.97
CA VAL A 421 -7.88 -20.75 -20.50
C VAL A 421 -8.50 -19.45 -21.00
N VAL A 422 -9.06 -19.47 -22.20
CA VAL A 422 -9.79 -18.36 -22.78
C VAL A 422 -11.16 -18.81 -23.28
N ASP A 423 -12.09 -17.87 -23.49
CA ASP A 423 -13.35 -18.14 -24.18
C ASP A 423 -13.33 -17.66 -25.63
N LYS A 424 -14.45 -17.85 -26.34
CA LYS A 424 -14.58 -17.39 -27.73
C LYS A 424 -14.61 -15.87 -27.84
N ASN A 425 -15.17 -15.16 -26.87
CA ASN A 425 -15.23 -13.71 -26.91
C ASN A 425 -13.83 -13.10 -26.78
N TYR A 426 -12.95 -13.72 -25.97
CA TYR A 426 -11.55 -13.35 -25.97
C TYR A 426 -10.90 -13.50 -27.35
N LEU A 427 -11.15 -14.64 -28.05
CA LEU A 427 -10.60 -14.90 -29.38
C LEU A 427 -11.18 -13.97 -30.46
N LYS A 428 -12.44 -13.52 -30.32
CA LYS A 428 -12.99 -12.46 -31.20
C LYS A 428 -12.25 -11.13 -31.05
N LYS A 429 -11.87 -10.81 -29.82
CA LYS A 429 -11.14 -9.59 -29.47
C LYS A 429 -9.67 -9.65 -29.87
N HIS A 430 -9.06 -10.77 -29.63
CA HIS A 430 -7.65 -11.08 -29.90
C HIS A 430 -7.55 -12.13 -30.99
N THR A 431 -7.53 -11.67 -32.24
CA THR A 431 -7.48 -12.57 -33.38
C THR A 431 -6.18 -13.35 -33.42
N ILE A 432 -6.26 -14.65 -33.13
CA ILE A 432 -5.18 -15.60 -33.25
C ILE A 432 -5.37 -16.35 -34.58
N LYS A 433 -4.29 -16.58 -35.32
CA LYS A 433 -4.31 -17.30 -36.56
C LYS A 433 -3.66 -18.67 -36.43
N SER A 434 -4.23 -19.67 -37.11
CA SER A 434 -3.61 -20.99 -37.28
C SER A 434 -2.34 -20.90 -38.12
N LEU A 435 -1.57 -21.94 -38.17
CA LEU A 435 -0.40 -22.02 -39.08
C LEU A 435 -0.78 -21.85 -40.54
N GLU A 436 -2.00 -22.22 -40.93
CA GLU A 436 -2.53 -22.09 -42.28
C GLU A 436 -3.06 -20.68 -42.57
N GLY A 437 -3.03 -19.80 -41.57
CA GLY A 437 -3.48 -18.40 -41.67
C GLY A 437 -4.98 -18.20 -41.47
N GLU A 438 -5.73 -19.25 -41.14
CA GLU A 438 -7.17 -19.17 -40.82
C GLU A 438 -7.38 -18.61 -39.41
N ASN A 439 -8.56 -18.01 -39.19
CA ASN A 439 -8.94 -17.57 -37.85
C ASN A 439 -9.23 -18.83 -37.00
N VAL A 440 -8.57 -18.96 -35.83
CA VAL A 440 -8.74 -20.14 -34.98
C VAL A 440 -10.20 -20.34 -34.50
N ILE A 441 -11.02 -19.28 -34.47
CA ILE A 441 -12.45 -19.38 -34.11
C ILE A 441 -13.21 -20.31 -35.06
N GLU A 442 -12.86 -20.32 -36.32
CA GLU A 442 -13.51 -21.16 -37.34
C GLU A 442 -13.15 -22.65 -37.20
N LEU A 443 -12.04 -22.94 -36.55
CA LEU A 443 -11.53 -24.29 -36.31
C LEU A 443 -12.00 -24.90 -34.97
N ILE A 444 -12.72 -24.10 -34.15
CA ILE A 444 -13.23 -24.54 -32.84
C ILE A 444 -14.41 -25.48 -33.01
N ASP A 445 -14.28 -26.70 -32.52
CA ASP A 445 -15.38 -27.65 -32.40
C ASP A 445 -16.22 -27.34 -31.14
N ASN A 446 -17.51 -27.09 -31.36
CA ASN A 446 -18.47 -26.76 -30.29
C ASN A 446 -19.13 -27.98 -29.66
N SER A 447 -18.72 -29.17 -30.05
CA SER A 447 -19.26 -30.40 -29.49
C SER A 447 -18.99 -30.49 -27.99
N ALA A 448 -19.98 -30.91 -27.23
CA ALA A 448 -19.84 -31.02 -25.78
C ALA A 448 -18.68 -31.92 -25.31
N ASP A 449 -18.27 -32.87 -26.14
CA ASP A 449 -17.25 -33.87 -25.82
C ASP A 449 -15.87 -33.57 -26.43
N VAL A 450 -15.69 -32.35 -26.90
CA VAL A 450 -14.43 -31.89 -27.51
C VAL A 450 -13.86 -30.74 -26.69
N LEU A 451 -12.60 -30.85 -26.30
CA LEU A 451 -11.81 -29.75 -25.75
C LEU A 451 -10.91 -29.18 -26.85
N ASN A 452 -11.00 -27.89 -27.14
CA ASN A 452 -10.14 -27.23 -28.09
C ASN A 452 -8.88 -26.69 -27.41
N VAL A 453 -7.71 -26.96 -27.99
CA VAL A 453 -6.42 -26.57 -27.43
C VAL A 453 -5.57 -25.95 -28.54
N LEU A 454 -5.21 -24.67 -28.40
CA LEU A 454 -4.30 -23.97 -29.30
C LEU A 454 -2.87 -24.21 -28.82
N VAL A 455 -2.04 -24.75 -29.67
CA VAL A 455 -0.65 -25.15 -29.33
C VAL A 455 0.34 -24.42 -30.25
N PRO A 456 1.29 -23.63 -29.67
CA PRO A 456 2.39 -23.07 -30.47
C PRO A 456 3.16 -24.17 -31.20
N GLU A 457 3.53 -23.91 -32.48
CA GLU A 457 4.20 -24.87 -33.35
C GLU A 457 5.45 -25.51 -32.74
N LYS A 458 6.20 -24.72 -31.95
CA LYS A 458 7.41 -25.19 -31.28
C LYS A 458 7.17 -26.34 -30.28
N PHE A 459 5.92 -26.59 -29.89
CA PHE A 459 5.56 -27.68 -28.95
C PHE A 459 5.01 -28.92 -29.69
N LYS A 460 5.08 -28.95 -30.99
CA LYS A 460 4.57 -30.05 -31.80
C LYS A 460 5.17 -31.41 -31.44
N ASP A 461 6.44 -31.45 -31.06
CA ASP A 461 7.13 -32.67 -30.66
C ASP A 461 6.54 -33.28 -29.37
N TYR A 462 5.76 -32.53 -28.61
CA TYR A 462 5.09 -32.93 -27.35
C TYR A 462 3.59 -33.23 -27.56
N GLU A 463 3.09 -33.31 -28.82
CA GLU A 463 1.67 -33.46 -29.13
C GLU A 463 0.98 -34.58 -28.35
N ALA A 464 1.56 -35.79 -28.32
CA ALA A 464 0.98 -36.93 -27.64
C ALA A 464 0.87 -36.72 -26.11
N SER A 465 1.86 -36.05 -25.50
CA SER A 465 1.84 -35.73 -24.07
C SER A 465 0.80 -34.65 -23.77
N ILE A 466 0.70 -33.63 -24.63
CA ILE A 466 -0.30 -32.57 -24.52
C ILE A 466 -1.70 -33.16 -24.64
N GLU A 467 -1.96 -33.94 -25.69
CA GLU A 467 -3.28 -34.58 -25.91
C GLU A 467 -3.72 -35.40 -24.71
N ASN A 468 -2.84 -36.25 -24.19
CA ASN A 468 -3.18 -37.11 -23.03
C ASN A 468 -3.44 -36.28 -21.78
N SER A 469 -2.59 -35.33 -21.44
CA SER A 469 -2.73 -34.50 -20.24
C SER A 469 -4.00 -33.64 -20.28
N TYR A 470 -4.32 -33.06 -21.43
CA TYR A 470 -5.52 -32.27 -21.62
C TYR A 470 -6.80 -33.14 -21.65
N LYS A 471 -6.71 -34.35 -22.15
CA LYS A 471 -7.81 -35.33 -22.15
C LYS A 471 -8.14 -35.81 -20.72
N GLU A 472 -7.11 -36.08 -19.93
CA GLU A 472 -7.28 -36.45 -18.49
C GLU A 472 -7.89 -35.28 -17.70
N TRP A 473 -7.37 -34.06 -17.90
CA TRP A 473 -7.92 -32.85 -17.29
C TRP A 473 -9.38 -32.61 -17.69
N PHE A 474 -9.70 -32.80 -18.97
CA PHE A 474 -11.06 -32.64 -19.48
C PHE A 474 -12.00 -33.67 -18.88
N TYR A 475 -11.57 -34.93 -18.76
CA TYR A 475 -12.32 -35.99 -18.09
C TYR A 475 -12.56 -35.60 -16.62
N PHE A 476 -11.56 -35.18 -15.89
CA PHE A 476 -11.67 -34.72 -14.53
C PHE A 476 -12.71 -33.61 -14.39
N GLN A 477 -12.56 -32.54 -15.14
CA GLN A 477 -13.46 -31.39 -15.06
C GLN A 477 -14.88 -31.68 -15.48
N LYS A 478 -15.06 -32.52 -16.50
CA LYS A 478 -16.38 -32.83 -17.06
C LYS A 478 -17.11 -33.92 -16.35
N VAL A 479 -16.41 -34.97 -15.93
CA VAL A 479 -17.04 -36.21 -15.42
C VAL A 479 -16.86 -36.33 -13.92
N GLU A 480 -15.66 -36.25 -13.41
CA GLU A 480 -15.39 -36.49 -12.00
C GLU A 480 -15.94 -35.34 -11.12
N VAL A 481 -15.72 -34.09 -11.49
CA VAL A 481 -16.25 -32.94 -10.75
C VAL A 481 -17.77 -32.92 -10.81
N THR A 482 -18.38 -33.13 -11.98
CA THR A 482 -19.85 -33.25 -12.09
C THR A 482 -20.39 -34.40 -11.24
N ASN A 483 -19.70 -35.54 -11.17
CA ASN A 483 -20.11 -36.67 -10.36
C ASN A 483 -19.97 -36.40 -8.87
N MET A 484 -19.00 -35.60 -8.44
CA MET A 484 -18.85 -35.16 -7.05
C MET A 484 -20.10 -34.39 -6.60
N TYR A 485 -20.57 -33.44 -7.39
CA TYR A 485 -21.81 -32.69 -7.10
C TYR A 485 -23.05 -33.58 -7.13
N LYS A 486 -23.18 -34.47 -8.13
CA LYS A 486 -24.32 -35.39 -8.22
C LYS A 486 -24.38 -36.37 -7.06
N GLU A 487 -23.24 -36.87 -6.61
CA GLU A 487 -23.16 -37.77 -5.45
C GLU A 487 -23.61 -37.03 -4.17
N ALA A 488 -23.17 -35.78 -3.98
CA ALA A 488 -23.59 -34.94 -2.85
C ALA A 488 -25.10 -34.66 -2.86
N GLU A 489 -25.74 -34.63 -4.04
CA GLU A 489 -27.17 -34.45 -4.22
C GLU A 489 -27.96 -35.77 -4.19
N GLY A 490 -27.30 -36.92 -4.10
CA GLY A 490 -27.95 -38.24 -4.18
C GLY A 490 -28.48 -38.60 -5.58
N LYS A 491 -27.96 -37.95 -6.63
CA LYS A 491 -28.34 -38.20 -8.03
C LYS A 491 -27.47 -39.27 -8.68
N SER A 492 -27.96 -39.86 -9.77
CA SER A 492 -27.19 -40.85 -10.54
C SER A 492 -25.97 -40.20 -11.20
N LYS A 493 -24.82 -40.90 -11.10
CA LYS A 493 -23.57 -40.46 -11.73
C LYS A 493 -23.65 -40.48 -13.25
N VAL A 494 -22.94 -39.60 -13.89
CA VAL A 494 -22.64 -39.63 -15.32
C VAL A 494 -21.67 -40.79 -15.57
N VAL A 495 -22.04 -41.72 -16.41
CA VAL A 495 -21.17 -42.79 -16.85
C VAL A 495 -20.62 -42.43 -18.23
N LYS A 496 -19.36 -42.05 -18.30
CA LYS A 496 -18.68 -41.74 -19.55
C LYS A 496 -17.23 -42.20 -19.44
N ASN A 497 -16.72 -42.80 -20.51
CA ASN A 497 -15.31 -43.23 -20.55
C ASN A 497 -14.42 -42.07 -21.06
N ILE A 498 -13.17 -42.08 -20.68
CA ILE A 498 -12.20 -41.11 -21.12
C ILE A 498 -11.98 -41.16 -22.64
N GLU A 499 -12.15 -42.33 -23.25
CA GLU A 499 -12.03 -42.55 -24.69
C GLU A 499 -13.14 -41.85 -25.50
N ASP A 500 -14.28 -41.56 -24.88
CA ASP A 500 -15.39 -40.86 -25.52
C ASP A 500 -15.11 -39.35 -25.66
N LEU A 501 -14.08 -38.84 -24.98
CA LEU A 501 -13.68 -37.46 -25.03
C LEU A 501 -12.55 -37.25 -26.05
N LYS A 502 -12.59 -36.09 -26.73
CA LYS A 502 -11.61 -35.73 -27.77
C LYS A 502 -10.92 -34.40 -27.40
N VAL A 503 -9.66 -34.31 -27.77
CA VAL A 503 -8.90 -33.05 -27.76
C VAL A 503 -8.67 -32.63 -29.20
N ASN A 504 -9.16 -31.44 -29.57
CA ASN A 504 -8.94 -30.84 -30.89
C ASN A 504 -7.73 -29.88 -30.75
N ILE A 505 -6.56 -30.34 -31.24
CA ILE A 505 -5.34 -29.57 -31.24
C ILE A 505 -5.30 -28.68 -32.51
N ILE A 506 -5.17 -27.39 -32.31
CA ILE A 506 -5.05 -26.38 -33.36
C ILE A 506 -3.67 -25.74 -33.23
N TYR A 507 -2.80 -25.92 -34.21
CA TYR A 507 -1.47 -25.29 -34.18
C TYR A 507 -1.53 -23.81 -34.54
N ILE A 508 -0.83 -23.00 -33.73
CA ILE A 508 -0.69 -21.54 -33.90
C ILE A 508 0.78 -21.15 -34.10
N GLY A 509 1.01 -19.97 -34.66
CA GLY A 509 2.38 -19.46 -34.86
C GLY A 509 3.10 -19.24 -33.54
N ASN A 510 4.43 -19.27 -33.58
CA ASN A 510 5.31 -18.95 -32.46
C ASN A 510 5.40 -17.43 -32.21
N ASN A 511 6.01 -17.01 -31.09
CA ASN A 511 6.19 -15.62 -30.67
C ASN A 511 4.84 -14.89 -30.42
N GLN A 512 3.87 -15.62 -29.88
CA GLN A 512 2.59 -15.05 -29.48
C GLN A 512 2.72 -14.45 -28.08
N ASN A 513 2.59 -13.11 -27.99
CA ASN A 513 2.55 -12.40 -26.73
C ASN A 513 1.11 -12.15 -26.31
N ILE A 514 0.69 -12.71 -25.18
CA ILE A 514 -0.67 -12.62 -24.66
C ILE A 514 -0.66 -11.72 -23.45
N PHE A 515 -1.44 -10.64 -23.51
CA PHE A 515 -1.65 -9.75 -22.35
C PHE A 515 -2.59 -10.41 -21.35
N THR A 516 -2.21 -10.39 -20.05
CA THR A 516 -2.89 -11.18 -19.01
C THR A 516 -4.11 -10.50 -18.42
N TYR A 517 -4.27 -9.19 -18.55
CA TYR A 517 -5.26 -8.37 -17.84
C TYR A 517 -5.19 -8.47 -16.32
N ASN A 518 -4.16 -9.12 -15.78
CA ASN A 518 -3.94 -9.31 -14.36
C ASN A 518 -2.55 -8.77 -14.00
N SER A 519 -2.49 -7.77 -13.12
CA SER A 519 -1.25 -7.10 -12.71
C SER A 519 -0.27 -8.03 -11.99
N HIS A 520 -0.76 -9.17 -11.51
CA HIS A 520 0.01 -10.18 -10.78
C HIS A 520 0.43 -11.38 -11.63
N SER A 521 0.11 -11.39 -12.92
CA SER A 521 0.41 -12.50 -13.85
C SER A 521 1.33 -12.10 -14.99
N GLY A 522 2.06 -13.07 -15.52
CA GLY A 522 2.94 -12.91 -16.69
C GLY A 522 4.35 -12.43 -16.34
N ASP A 523 5.04 -11.87 -17.31
CA ASP A 523 6.35 -11.25 -17.14
C ASP A 523 6.24 -9.87 -16.45
N GLY A 524 7.37 -9.14 -16.35
CA GLY A 524 7.37 -7.77 -15.78
C GLY A 524 6.46 -6.79 -16.53
N PHE A 525 6.01 -7.17 -17.74
CA PHE A 525 5.12 -6.42 -18.59
C PHE A 525 3.70 -6.97 -18.65
N ASN A 526 3.38 -7.97 -17.83
CA ASN A 526 2.10 -8.66 -17.79
C ASN A 526 1.75 -9.37 -19.13
N PHE A 527 2.77 -9.84 -19.84
CA PHE A 527 2.62 -10.67 -21.01
C PHE A 527 3.07 -12.12 -20.74
N ILE A 528 2.48 -13.03 -21.48
CA ILE A 528 2.86 -14.44 -21.52
C ILE A 528 3.25 -14.77 -22.95
N GLU A 529 4.47 -15.28 -23.13
CA GLU A 529 4.96 -15.70 -24.44
C GLU A 529 4.72 -17.19 -24.66
N ASP A 530 4.13 -17.51 -25.84
CA ASP A 530 3.99 -18.89 -26.35
C ASP A 530 3.42 -19.87 -25.31
N THR A 531 2.26 -19.58 -24.78
CA THR A 531 1.53 -20.47 -23.88
C THR A 531 0.59 -21.38 -24.67
N ILE A 532 0.26 -22.55 -24.11
CA ILE A 532 -0.82 -23.41 -24.60
C ILE A 532 -2.14 -22.80 -24.13
N ILE A 533 -3.12 -22.72 -25.03
CA ILE A 533 -4.40 -22.06 -24.75
C ILE A 533 -5.53 -23.08 -24.87
N SER A 534 -6.18 -23.41 -23.78
CA SER A 534 -7.44 -24.17 -23.85
C SER A 534 -8.62 -23.22 -24.01
N VAL A 535 -9.57 -23.62 -24.89
CA VAL A 535 -10.73 -22.80 -25.20
C VAL A 535 -11.96 -23.32 -24.47
N TYR A 536 -12.47 -22.50 -23.55
CA TYR A 536 -13.72 -22.78 -22.86
C TYR A 536 -14.93 -22.62 -23.79
N THR A 537 -15.69 -23.72 -23.95
CA THR A 537 -16.91 -23.77 -24.76
C THR A 537 -18.11 -24.31 -24.00
N GLU A 538 -18.17 -24.05 -22.68
CA GLU A 538 -19.20 -24.54 -21.75
C GLU A 538 -19.29 -26.08 -21.68
N ASN A 539 -18.20 -26.75 -22.01
CA ASN A 539 -18.12 -28.22 -22.12
C ASN A 539 -17.62 -28.92 -20.86
N VAL A 540 -17.29 -28.17 -19.82
CA VAL A 540 -16.83 -28.64 -18.50
C VAL A 540 -17.88 -28.36 -17.42
N ASP A 541 -17.63 -28.77 -16.18
CA ASP A 541 -18.53 -28.50 -15.05
C ASP A 541 -18.70 -27.00 -14.78
N ASN A 542 -19.89 -26.61 -14.29
CA ASN A 542 -20.21 -25.20 -14.05
C ASN A 542 -19.34 -24.55 -12.99
N SER A 543 -18.80 -25.34 -12.07
CA SER A 543 -17.88 -24.85 -11.03
C SER A 543 -16.59 -24.26 -11.61
N PHE A 544 -16.15 -24.75 -12.78
CA PHE A 544 -15.00 -24.18 -13.48
C PHE A 544 -15.25 -22.71 -13.86
N LEU A 545 -16.42 -22.41 -14.43
CA LEU A 545 -16.79 -21.04 -14.78
C LEU A 545 -16.98 -20.18 -13.51
N ALA A 546 -17.64 -20.71 -12.49
CA ALA A 546 -17.82 -20.03 -11.23
C ALA A 546 -16.46 -19.60 -10.62
N SER A 547 -15.45 -20.47 -10.72
CA SER A 547 -14.08 -20.15 -10.27
C SER A 547 -13.35 -19.07 -11.11
N CYS A 548 -13.92 -18.62 -12.22
CA CYS A 548 -13.38 -17.54 -13.03
C CYS A 548 -13.90 -16.16 -12.60
N PHE A 549 -15.00 -16.10 -11.85
CA PHE A 549 -15.46 -14.83 -11.29
C PHE A 549 -14.44 -14.34 -10.23
N GLY A 550 -14.28 -13.04 -10.17
CA GLY A 550 -13.26 -12.38 -9.36
C GLY A 550 -12.10 -11.88 -10.21
N ASP A 551 -11.30 -12.78 -10.74
CA ASP A 551 -10.00 -12.39 -11.31
C ASP A 551 -9.86 -12.63 -12.82
N TYR A 552 -10.78 -13.40 -13.46
CA TYR A 552 -10.57 -13.91 -14.83
C TYR A 552 -11.73 -13.64 -15.79
N ILE A 553 -12.82 -13.06 -15.31
CA ILE A 553 -13.95 -12.57 -16.16
C ILE A 553 -13.90 -11.06 -16.22
N PHE A 554 -13.75 -10.56 -17.44
CA PHE A 554 -13.62 -9.14 -17.72
C PHE A 554 -14.85 -8.65 -18.47
N MET A 555 -15.52 -7.64 -17.92
CA MET A 555 -16.73 -7.03 -18.47
C MET A 555 -16.40 -5.67 -19.06
N GLU A 556 -16.87 -5.41 -20.29
CA GLU A 556 -16.81 -4.08 -20.90
C GLU A 556 -17.99 -3.22 -20.47
N SER A 557 -17.71 -2.04 -19.93
CA SER A 557 -18.70 -1.05 -19.60
C SER A 557 -18.13 0.36 -19.67
N LYS A 558 -18.98 1.36 -19.74
CA LYS A 558 -18.61 2.77 -19.88
C LYS A 558 -17.92 3.31 -18.63
N ASP A 559 -18.38 2.91 -17.46
CA ASP A 559 -17.91 3.30 -16.15
C ASP A 559 -18.32 2.24 -15.12
N GLU A 560 -17.74 2.31 -13.90
CA GLU A 560 -18.00 1.34 -12.84
C GLU A 560 -19.49 1.29 -12.44
N TYR A 561 -20.14 2.46 -12.39
CA TYR A 561 -21.55 2.55 -12.05
C TYR A 561 -22.43 1.84 -13.09
N SER A 562 -22.15 2.05 -14.37
CA SER A 562 -22.84 1.36 -15.47
C SER A 562 -22.61 -0.14 -15.43
N ALA A 563 -21.37 -0.59 -15.16
CA ALA A 563 -21.04 -2.00 -14.99
C ALA A 563 -21.84 -2.63 -13.84
N LEU A 564 -21.84 -1.99 -12.67
CA LEU A 564 -22.58 -2.47 -11.50
C LEU A 564 -24.09 -2.53 -11.77
N LYS A 565 -24.65 -1.53 -12.45
CA LYS A 565 -26.07 -1.49 -12.81
C LYS A 565 -26.44 -2.62 -13.77
N GLU A 566 -25.65 -2.84 -14.81
CA GLU A 566 -25.87 -3.91 -15.80
C GLU A 566 -25.79 -5.30 -15.14
N ILE A 567 -24.76 -5.53 -14.33
CA ILE A 567 -24.63 -6.80 -13.60
C ILE A 567 -25.78 -7.00 -12.61
N SER A 568 -26.15 -5.97 -11.87
CA SER A 568 -27.23 -6.04 -10.89
C SER A 568 -28.57 -6.42 -11.55
N ALA A 569 -28.85 -5.91 -12.75
CA ALA A 569 -30.07 -6.25 -13.48
C ALA A 569 -30.11 -7.75 -13.86
N ILE A 570 -28.97 -8.32 -14.29
CA ILE A 570 -28.90 -9.72 -14.70
C ILE A 570 -28.83 -10.65 -13.47
N THR A 571 -28.06 -10.30 -12.46
CA THR A 571 -27.96 -11.10 -11.22
C THR A 571 -29.30 -11.17 -10.48
N GLN A 572 -30.08 -10.09 -10.50
CA GLN A 572 -31.45 -10.06 -9.98
C GLN A 572 -32.37 -11.04 -10.73
N LYS A 573 -32.30 -11.07 -12.07
CA LYS A 573 -33.10 -11.96 -12.91
C LYS A 573 -32.86 -13.44 -12.57
N TYR A 574 -31.61 -13.82 -12.27
CA TYR A 574 -31.22 -15.19 -11.97
C TYR A 574 -31.10 -15.48 -10.47
N ASN A 575 -31.35 -14.48 -9.64
CA ASN A 575 -31.28 -14.60 -8.19
C ASN A 575 -29.88 -15.02 -7.71
N VAL A 576 -28.84 -14.30 -8.19
CA VAL A 576 -27.42 -14.47 -7.83
C VAL A 576 -26.98 -13.21 -7.10
N ILE A 577 -27.06 -13.24 -5.79
CA ILE A 577 -26.72 -12.09 -4.93
C ILE A 577 -25.23 -11.99 -4.67
N GLU A 578 -24.50 -13.06 -4.91
CA GLU A 578 -23.06 -13.19 -4.67
C GLU A 578 -22.26 -12.32 -5.66
N LEU A 579 -22.73 -12.12 -6.88
CA LEU A 579 -22.11 -11.29 -7.90
C LEU A 579 -22.64 -9.86 -7.80
N ASN A 580 -22.15 -9.08 -6.88
CA ASN A 580 -22.68 -7.75 -6.55
C ASN A 580 -21.65 -6.64 -6.51
N ASN A 581 -20.42 -6.93 -6.89
CA ASN A 581 -19.33 -5.96 -6.91
C ASN A 581 -18.56 -6.04 -8.23
N VAL A 582 -18.08 -4.90 -8.68
CA VAL A 582 -17.21 -4.78 -9.84
C VAL A 582 -16.00 -3.95 -9.47
N GLY A 583 -14.87 -4.22 -10.10
CA GLY A 583 -13.65 -3.45 -9.89
C GLY A 583 -13.00 -3.10 -11.21
N SER A 584 -12.48 -1.90 -11.33
CA SER A 584 -11.79 -1.44 -12.53
C SER A 584 -10.44 -2.14 -12.68
N VAL A 585 -10.22 -2.79 -13.81
CA VAL A 585 -8.95 -3.45 -14.16
C VAL A 585 -7.82 -2.42 -14.28
N TYR A 586 -8.11 -1.26 -14.85
CA TYR A 586 -7.14 -0.18 -15.01
C TYR A 586 -6.73 0.42 -13.65
N ASP A 587 -7.71 0.62 -12.76
CA ASP A 587 -7.47 1.27 -11.47
C ASP A 587 -6.69 0.36 -10.52
N GLU A 588 -6.86 -0.95 -10.59
CA GLU A 588 -6.05 -1.90 -9.85
C GLU A 588 -4.56 -1.72 -10.18
N ARG A 589 -4.23 -1.59 -11.47
CA ARG A 589 -2.86 -1.27 -11.90
C ARG A 589 -2.45 0.15 -11.50
N GLY A 590 -3.38 1.11 -11.60
CA GLY A 590 -3.18 2.50 -11.19
C GLY A 590 -2.90 2.64 -9.71
N GLU A 591 -3.50 1.82 -8.85
CA GLU A 591 -3.24 1.80 -7.40
C GLU A 591 -1.79 1.43 -7.08
N GLU A 592 -1.25 0.41 -7.73
CA GLU A 592 0.16 0.04 -7.54
C GLU A 592 1.11 1.18 -7.93
N ILE A 593 0.86 1.83 -9.09
CA ILE A 593 1.66 2.96 -9.57
C ILE A 593 1.62 4.11 -8.56
N LYS A 594 0.45 4.46 -8.08
CA LYS A 594 0.30 5.56 -7.11
C LYS A 594 0.88 5.25 -5.74
N ASP A 595 0.85 3.99 -5.31
CA ASP A 595 1.52 3.58 -4.08
C ASP A 595 3.03 3.76 -4.19
N ILE A 596 3.60 3.40 -5.33
CA ILE A 596 5.02 3.64 -5.61
C ILE A 596 5.32 5.14 -5.68
N GLU A 597 4.48 5.94 -6.34
CA GLU A 597 4.62 7.40 -6.38
C GLU A 597 4.53 8.04 -4.98
N ALA A 598 3.60 7.57 -4.15
CA ALA A 598 3.48 8.02 -2.77
C ALA A 598 4.73 7.66 -1.94
N ASP A 599 5.26 6.44 -2.11
CA ASP A 599 6.52 6.01 -1.49
C ASP A 599 7.69 6.90 -1.93
N ILE A 600 7.80 7.19 -3.23
CA ILE A 600 8.83 8.08 -3.80
C ILE A 600 8.72 9.49 -3.20
N ASN A 601 7.53 10.06 -3.16
CA ASN A 601 7.30 11.41 -2.60
C ASN A 601 7.70 11.47 -1.12
N ASN A 602 7.38 10.45 -0.34
CA ASN A 602 7.79 10.35 1.06
C ASN A 602 9.31 10.20 1.22
N LEU A 603 9.96 9.42 0.36
CA LEU A 603 11.43 9.29 0.35
C LEU A 603 12.10 10.62 -0.01
N ILE A 604 11.55 11.38 -0.97
CA ILE A 604 12.03 12.72 -1.31
C ILE A 604 11.91 13.64 -0.09
N LEU A 605 10.75 13.68 0.56
CA LEU A 605 10.51 14.51 1.73
C LEU A 605 11.48 14.20 2.87
N ASN A 606 11.64 12.91 3.19
CA ASN A 606 12.60 12.44 4.19
C ASN A 606 14.04 12.88 3.85
N THR A 607 14.43 12.72 2.58
CA THR A 607 15.77 13.06 2.10
C THR A 607 16.00 14.57 2.19
N VAL A 608 15.04 15.40 1.80
CA VAL A 608 15.13 16.87 1.92
C VAL A 608 15.30 17.29 3.38
N VAL A 609 14.54 16.70 4.30
CA VAL A 609 14.68 16.97 5.74
C VAL A 609 16.08 16.58 6.24
N MET A 610 16.61 15.44 5.83
CA MET A 610 17.96 15.01 6.19
C MET A 610 19.04 15.98 5.64
N TYR A 611 18.88 16.50 4.42
CA TYR A 611 19.78 17.53 3.87
C TYR A 611 19.72 18.84 4.65
N LEU A 612 18.54 19.27 5.07
CA LEU A 612 18.40 20.46 5.93
C LEU A 612 19.14 20.27 7.25
N PHE A 613 19.04 19.11 7.86
CA PHE A 613 19.81 18.77 9.06
C PHE A 613 21.33 18.78 8.80
N LEU A 614 21.77 18.27 7.67
CA LEU A 614 23.19 18.26 7.29
C LEU A 614 23.73 19.71 7.14
N LEU A 615 22.97 20.61 6.50
CA LEU A 615 23.32 22.02 6.40
C LEU A 615 23.44 22.66 7.79
N MET A 616 22.53 22.35 8.71
CA MET A 616 22.59 22.87 10.07
C MET A 616 23.83 22.38 10.83
N PHE A 617 24.20 21.10 10.68
CA PHE A 617 25.47 20.62 11.26
C PHE A 617 26.69 21.33 10.71
N MET A 618 26.67 21.65 9.41
CA MET A 618 27.73 22.47 8.82
C MET A 618 27.84 23.82 9.51
N LEU A 619 26.71 24.50 9.72
CA LEU A 619 26.69 25.81 10.40
C LEU A 619 27.20 25.68 11.85
N VAL A 620 26.83 24.63 12.58
CA VAL A 620 27.31 24.38 13.94
C VAL A 620 28.83 24.15 13.97
N ILE A 621 29.38 23.38 13.03
CA ILE A 621 30.83 23.14 12.93
C ILE A 621 31.58 24.42 12.60
N ILE A 622 31.13 25.19 11.60
CA ILE A 622 31.71 26.48 11.21
C ILE A 622 31.74 27.42 12.41
N TYR A 623 30.62 27.49 13.10
CA TYR A 623 30.51 28.37 14.26
C TYR A 623 31.39 27.91 15.43
N ALA A 624 31.43 26.60 15.73
CA ALA A 624 32.30 26.07 16.77
C ALA A 624 33.78 26.29 16.45
N TYR A 625 34.19 26.13 15.19
CA TYR A 625 35.55 26.45 14.72
C TYR A 625 35.88 27.94 14.88
N TYR A 626 35.02 28.83 14.39
CA TYR A 626 35.21 30.27 14.54
C TYR A 626 35.39 30.64 16.01
N LYS A 627 34.58 30.11 16.90
CA LYS A 627 34.67 30.39 18.33
C LYS A 627 35.92 29.80 19.00
N SER A 628 36.36 28.61 18.59
CA SER A 628 37.57 27.97 19.14
C SER A 628 38.85 28.67 18.70
N SER A 629 38.85 29.21 17.50
CA SER A 629 40.03 29.84 16.85
C SER A 629 39.96 31.37 16.81
N PHE A 630 39.00 31.99 17.51
CA PHE A 630 38.73 33.43 17.44
C PHE A 630 39.98 34.28 17.62
N SER A 631 40.77 34.07 18.69
CA SER A 631 42.01 34.81 18.95
C SER A 631 43.05 34.62 17.83
N THR A 632 43.20 33.42 17.31
CA THR A 632 44.13 33.15 16.21
C THR A 632 43.69 33.82 14.90
N ILE A 633 42.38 33.82 14.63
CA ILE A 633 41.77 34.49 13.48
C ILE A 633 41.98 36.01 13.59
N THR A 634 41.67 36.59 14.75
CA THR A 634 41.84 38.04 14.99
C THR A 634 43.28 38.48 14.84
N ILE A 635 44.22 37.76 15.43
CA ILE A 635 45.68 38.04 15.31
C ILE A 635 46.08 38.00 13.83
N LYS A 636 45.75 36.94 13.10
CA LYS A 636 46.08 36.86 11.67
C LYS A 636 45.47 37.95 10.84
N SER A 637 44.19 38.32 11.12
CA SER A 637 43.51 39.41 10.44
C SER A 637 44.20 40.75 10.69
N LEU A 638 44.65 40.99 11.91
CA LEU A 638 45.43 42.22 12.26
C LEU A 638 46.78 42.29 11.54
N TYR A 639 47.39 41.11 11.26
CA TYR A 639 48.63 41.01 10.47
C TYR A 639 48.39 41.05 8.94
N GLY A 640 47.15 41.32 8.47
CA GLY A 640 46.87 41.47 7.05
C GLY A 640 46.73 40.14 6.26
N TYR A 641 46.61 38.98 6.94
CA TYR A 641 46.39 37.71 6.24
C TYR A 641 45.02 37.68 5.54
N GLY A 642 45.02 37.33 4.26
CA GLY A 642 43.78 37.17 3.48
C GLY A 642 42.92 36.00 3.93
N PHE A 643 41.66 36.02 3.51
CA PHE A 643 40.64 34.99 3.86
C PHE A 643 41.15 33.56 3.68
N TRP A 644 41.71 33.23 2.51
CA TRP A 644 42.22 31.89 2.22
C TRP A 644 43.37 31.49 3.15
N GLN A 645 44.27 32.37 3.48
CA GLN A 645 45.39 32.08 4.37
C GLN A 645 44.94 31.80 5.82
N ILE A 646 43.84 32.45 6.25
CA ILE A 646 43.26 32.24 7.57
C ILE A 646 42.50 30.95 7.66
N TYR A 647 41.65 30.62 6.65
CA TYR A 647 40.70 29.55 6.71
C TYR A 647 41.08 28.28 5.92
N LYS A 648 42.14 28.28 5.10
CA LYS A 648 42.58 27.18 4.24
C LYS A 648 42.60 25.82 4.97
N ARG A 649 43.20 25.77 6.17
CA ARG A 649 43.28 24.52 6.93
C ARG A 649 41.91 23.97 7.34
N PHE A 650 40.99 24.81 7.70
CA PHE A 650 39.66 24.45 8.07
C PHE A 650 38.83 23.98 6.86
N ILE A 651 38.90 24.73 5.77
CA ILE A 651 38.16 24.41 4.53
C ILE A 651 38.65 23.10 3.94
N LEU A 652 39.98 22.95 3.73
CA LEU A 652 40.59 21.73 3.21
C LEU A 652 40.36 20.52 4.16
N GLY A 653 40.46 20.72 5.48
CA GLY A 653 40.19 19.69 6.46
C GLY A 653 38.73 19.18 6.39
N ASN A 654 37.74 20.08 6.27
CA ASN A 654 36.35 19.70 6.09
C ASN A 654 36.11 18.99 4.75
N LEU A 655 36.74 19.46 3.68
CA LEU A 655 36.63 18.86 2.35
C LEU A 655 37.20 17.44 2.34
N PHE A 656 38.39 17.26 2.96
CA PHE A 656 39.01 15.95 3.11
C PHE A 656 38.17 14.98 3.96
N ILE A 657 37.60 15.45 5.08
CA ILE A 657 36.74 14.64 5.93
C ILE A 657 35.48 14.24 5.19
N ASN A 658 34.84 15.17 4.43
CA ASN A 658 33.66 14.82 3.63
C ASN A 658 33.98 13.79 2.56
N LEU A 659 35.13 13.93 1.87
CA LEU A 659 35.56 12.94 0.87
C LEU A 659 35.84 11.57 1.51
N ALA A 660 36.51 11.55 2.68
CA ALA A 660 36.75 10.33 3.42
C ALA A 660 35.45 9.67 3.89
N ILE A 661 34.45 10.44 4.33
CA ILE A 661 33.12 9.95 4.69
C ILE A 661 32.44 9.32 3.47
N LEU A 662 32.43 10.01 2.32
CA LEU A 662 31.84 9.49 1.08
C LEU A 662 32.49 8.17 0.64
N LEU A 663 33.84 8.09 0.70
CA LEU A 663 34.56 6.86 0.37
C LEU A 663 34.26 5.73 1.33
N LEU A 664 34.21 6.00 2.63
CA LEU A 664 33.91 5.03 3.68
C LEU A 664 32.48 4.50 3.54
N VAL A 665 31.53 5.40 3.30
CA VAL A 665 30.14 5.03 3.09
C VAL A 665 29.96 4.25 1.80
N GLY A 666 30.62 4.64 0.70
CA GLY A 666 30.64 3.89 -0.56
C GLY A 666 31.24 2.48 -0.37
N PHE A 667 32.28 2.35 0.44
CA PHE A 667 32.87 1.04 0.76
C PHE A 667 31.93 0.14 1.60
N ILE A 668 31.29 0.71 2.62
CA ILE A 668 30.29 0.01 3.45
C ILE A 668 29.11 -0.42 2.57
N TYR A 669 28.63 0.46 1.72
CA TYR A 669 27.53 0.18 0.78
C TYR A 669 27.89 -0.99 -0.16
N LYS A 670 29.07 -0.96 -0.79
CA LYS A 670 29.55 -2.04 -1.65
C LYS A 670 29.62 -3.38 -0.91
N LYS A 671 30.02 -3.36 0.38
CA LYS A 671 30.11 -4.56 1.21
C LYS A 671 28.72 -5.11 1.56
N ILE A 672 27.76 -4.23 1.89
CA ILE A 672 26.37 -4.61 2.18
C ILE A 672 25.69 -5.14 0.91
N SER A 673 25.88 -4.49 -0.24
CA SER A 673 25.37 -4.95 -1.54
C SER A 673 25.95 -6.31 -1.93
N LEU A 674 27.24 -6.57 -1.66
CA LEU A 674 27.85 -7.88 -1.86
C LEU A 674 27.27 -8.94 -0.91
N PHE A 675 26.99 -8.60 0.34
CA PHE A 675 26.35 -9.51 1.31
C PHE A 675 24.90 -9.84 0.92
N LYS A 676 24.13 -8.86 0.44
CA LYS A 676 22.77 -9.08 -0.11
C LYS A 676 22.74 -9.99 -1.36
N ASN A 677 23.85 -10.10 -2.07
CA ASN A 677 23.98 -10.97 -3.24
C ASN A 677 24.44 -12.40 -2.87
N TYR A 678 24.79 -12.67 -1.61
CA TYR A 678 25.21 -13.99 -1.10
C TYR A 678 24.14 -14.67 -0.23
N ILE A 679 23.12 -13.96 0.21
CA ILE A 679 21.92 -14.46 0.90
C ILE A 679 20.74 -14.46 -0.09
#